data_fc1013b54be06122a9b68ac875e7c81e
#
_entry.id   fc1013b54be06122a9b68ac875e7c81e
#
_cell.length_a   1.000
_cell.length_b   1.000
_cell.length_c   1.000
_cell.angle_alpha   90.00
_cell.angle_beta   90.00
_cell.angle_gamma   90.00
#
_symmetry.space_group_name_H-M   'P 1'
#
loop_
_entity.id
_entity.type
_entity.pdbx_description
1 polymer ?
#
loop_
_entity_poly.entity_id
_entity_poly.type
_entity_poly.pdbx_seq_one_letter_code
_entity_poly.pdbx_strand_id
1 'polypeptide(L)'
;MQRKNYALLPQINRAALVACLTFTSIAWGPTAKSSTNLHSMALQQATRKTITGTVTDAHGDPLIGVSIRIKNAQGGTITDIDGKFTIQAPENATIDVSYVGYVTKSIKINSATPLTIILEEDKKQLSEVVVTALGIKRESKALTYNVQDLKGSEVTKIKDANFINVLAGKVAGVTINQNASGVGGSSRVVMRGTKSLFGENNALYVLDGIPMQGLRTKQSDNFYESVEVADGDGISNINPDDIENMSVLTGASAAALYGNRGANGVILITTKKGTVGKPRVSFSNNTTFSSPFVTPKFQNTYGRKEGEFASWGEKLEHPSSYNPLDFFNTGYNVMNSVALSTGSETNQTHISIGSVNAGGIIPKNKYNRYNFTFRNSWDVIKDKLQFDFSLLYVRQNTKNGIGQGMYYNPLVPIYLFPPSDDIQRYAVYEMYNATRKFKTQNWPYGNLGLGIQNPFWIVNRNNFDTKRERYIGSFSAKWKITSWMNILGRARMDNAYTDFERKLYASTDGLFANPPGNWMTQEDKNTSTYLDFLVNIDKQLNEDVRLLANIGGSYFDEKYKSHVFEGNLTRVPNFFHPSNMTPSESSTVYSNLHTQTQSFYGKVEVGYRNFLFADATGRIDYFSTLLGTSKDYVFYPSVGASILLSEVLPLPKKIVSLWKLRGSYAQVGNPPSPYLTREAIALSNGNPVSEAHTPADHLKPEMTKAFELGMDLRLFENKLNIAATYYNSNTYNQLFRYKLPPSSGYEYAFENAGKVNNWGIELSASYNQKIGPVDWTANLIYS
;
A
#
# COMPACT_ATOMS: atom_id res chain seq x y z
N MET A 1 40.65 -23.64 -17.30
CA MET A 1 40.73 -24.73 -16.31
C MET A 1 41.10 -24.13 -14.96
N GLN A 2 40.15 -23.99 -14.09
CA GLN A 2 40.29 -24.04 -12.62
C GLN A 2 38.86 -23.92 -12.05
N ARG A 3 38.30 -25.06 -11.67
CA ARG A 3 37.03 -25.12 -10.95
C ARG A 3 37.28 -24.65 -9.51
N LYS A 4 36.74 -23.50 -9.13
CA LYS A 4 36.55 -23.15 -7.72
C LYS A 4 35.25 -23.80 -7.26
N ASN A 5 35.38 -24.76 -6.36
CA ASN A 5 34.29 -25.39 -5.64
C ASN A 5 33.60 -24.31 -4.75
N TYR A 6 32.38 -23.96 -5.09
CA TYR A 6 31.51 -23.21 -4.18
C TYR A 6 30.83 -24.25 -3.28
N ALA A 7 31.12 -24.15 -2.00
CA ALA A 7 30.47 -24.94 -0.96
C ALA A 7 28.97 -24.65 -0.97
N LEU A 8 28.19 -25.72 -1.18
CA LEU A 8 26.73 -25.75 -1.02
C LEU A 8 26.40 -25.41 0.43
N LEU A 9 25.70 -24.31 0.64
CA LEU A 9 24.98 -24.07 1.89
C LEU A 9 23.89 -25.14 2.04
N PRO A 10 23.69 -25.71 3.23
CA PRO A 10 22.76 -26.82 3.41
C PRO A 10 21.32 -26.36 3.11
N GLN A 11 20.62 -27.17 2.35
CA GLN A 11 19.17 -27.06 2.14
C GLN A 11 18.50 -27.13 3.51
N ILE A 12 17.89 -26.03 3.94
CA ILE A 12 17.02 -26.01 5.12
C ILE A 12 15.81 -26.87 4.76
N ASN A 13 15.71 -27.99 5.45
CA ASN A 13 14.76 -29.06 5.25
C ASN A 13 13.31 -28.54 5.33
N ARG A 14 12.48 -28.94 4.36
CA ARG A 14 11.04 -28.69 4.31
C ARG A 14 10.25 -29.18 5.53
N ALA A 15 10.88 -29.87 6.46
CA ALA A 15 10.28 -30.39 7.69
C ALA A 15 9.97 -29.34 8.78
N ALA A 16 10.59 -28.17 8.73
CA ALA A 16 10.34 -27.12 9.76
C ALA A 16 9.01 -26.35 9.55
N LEU A 17 8.36 -26.46 8.39
CA LEU A 17 7.11 -25.74 8.11
C LEU A 17 5.84 -26.52 8.53
N VAL A 18 5.94 -27.83 8.76
CA VAL A 18 4.80 -28.65 9.18
C VAL A 18 4.59 -28.62 10.70
N ALA A 19 5.58 -28.23 11.48
CA ALA A 19 5.51 -28.20 12.95
C ALA A 19 4.66 -27.03 13.51
N CYS A 20 4.33 -26.02 12.70
CA CYS A 20 3.51 -24.88 13.16
C CYS A 20 2.00 -25.06 13.01
N LEU A 21 1.54 -26.12 12.35
CA LEU A 21 0.11 -26.38 12.10
C LEU A 21 -0.52 -27.47 13.00
N THR A 22 0.25 -28.10 13.89
CA THR A 22 -0.24 -29.19 14.76
C THR A 22 -0.37 -28.85 16.24
N PHE A 23 -0.30 -27.57 16.64
CA PHE A 23 -0.39 -27.16 18.05
C PHE A 23 -1.76 -26.57 18.47
N THR A 24 -2.86 -26.93 17.82
CA THR A 24 -4.21 -26.45 18.25
C THR A 24 -5.12 -27.53 18.81
N SER A 25 -4.62 -28.65 19.22
CA SER A 25 -5.46 -29.65 19.89
C SER A 25 -4.67 -30.35 20.98
N ILE A 26 -4.62 -29.80 22.19
CA ILE A 26 -4.48 -30.50 23.49
C ILE A 26 -4.56 -29.42 24.58
N ALA A 27 -5.71 -29.36 25.27
CA ALA A 27 -5.84 -29.02 26.68
C ALA A 27 -7.29 -29.17 27.15
N TRP A 28 -7.73 -30.39 27.22
CA TRP A 28 -8.72 -30.78 28.20
C TRP A 28 -8.23 -32.07 28.87
N GLY A 29 -7.85 -31.93 30.12
CA GLY A 29 -7.49 -33.05 30.99
C GLY A 29 -7.70 -32.66 32.44
N PRO A 30 -7.95 -33.58 33.34
CA PRO A 30 -8.92 -33.46 34.40
C PRO A 30 -8.36 -32.92 35.72
N THR A 31 -9.30 -32.41 36.54
CA THR A 31 -9.14 -32.01 37.96
C THR A 31 -8.40 -33.04 38.79
N ALA A 32 -7.28 -32.65 39.39
CA ALA A 32 -6.69 -33.33 40.55
C ALA A 32 -7.01 -32.53 41.82
N LYS A 33 -7.79 -33.16 42.71
CA LYS A 33 -7.96 -32.72 44.11
C LYS A 33 -6.64 -32.89 44.83
N SER A 34 -6.15 -31.84 45.48
CA SER A 34 -5.15 -31.96 46.52
C SER A 34 -5.63 -31.27 47.80
N SER A 35 -5.52 -31.98 48.84
CA SER A 35 -6.00 -31.73 50.19
C SER A 35 -5.25 -30.61 50.91
N THR A 36 -6.05 -29.87 51.63
CA THR A 36 -5.83 -29.04 52.83
C THR A 36 -4.54 -29.19 53.58
N ASN A 37 -3.90 -28.04 53.86
CA ASN A 37 -3.35 -27.74 55.18
C ASN A 37 -3.64 -26.27 55.53
N LEU A 38 -4.50 -26.12 56.52
CA LEU A 38 -4.86 -24.89 57.19
C LEU A 38 -3.68 -24.38 58.02
N HIS A 39 -3.10 -23.24 57.65
CA HIS A 39 -2.47 -22.35 58.61
C HIS A 39 -3.22 -21.03 58.56
N SER A 40 -4.02 -20.81 59.58
CA SER A 40 -4.77 -19.59 59.85
C SER A 40 -3.78 -18.43 60.11
N MET A 41 -3.59 -17.56 59.11
CA MET A 41 -3.22 -16.17 59.38
C MET A 41 -4.48 -15.32 59.20
N ALA A 42 -4.96 -14.80 60.32
CA ALA A 42 -6.03 -13.82 60.37
C ALA A 42 -5.61 -12.55 59.62
N LEU A 43 -5.98 -12.47 58.34
CA LEU A 43 -5.99 -11.21 57.60
C LEU A 43 -7.17 -10.38 58.13
N GLN A 44 -6.88 -9.28 58.80
CA GLN A 44 -7.82 -8.23 59.12
C GLN A 44 -8.55 -7.83 57.83
N GLN A 45 -9.81 -8.18 57.73
CA GLN A 45 -10.70 -7.73 56.67
C GLN A 45 -10.90 -6.23 56.82
N ALA A 46 -10.10 -5.42 56.10
CA ALA A 46 -10.34 -3.99 56.01
C ALA A 46 -11.74 -3.80 55.40
N THR A 47 -12.61 -3.15 56.16
CA THR A 47 -13.96 -2.80 55.75
C THR A 47 -13.91 -2.01 54.44
N ARG A 48 -14.36 -2.60 53.35
CA ARG A 48 -14.44 -1.90 52.02
C ARG A 48 -15.71 -1.06 51.99
N LYS A 49 -15.56 0.22 51.72
CA LYS A 49 -16.70 1.14 51.51
C LYS A 49 -16.98 1.27 49.99
N THR A 50 -18.27 1.35 49.65
CA THR A 50 -18.70 1.69 48.30
C THR A 50 -18.55 3.20 48.07
N ILE A 51 -17.78 3.58 47.08
CA ILE A 51 -17.49 4.97 46.74
C ILE A 51 -18.07 5.23 45.36
N THR A 52 -18.86 6.28 45.27
CA THR A 52 -19.44 6.74 44.00
C THR A 52 -18.90 8.12 43.65
N GLY A 53 -18.86 8.42 42.38
CA GLY A 53 -18.45 9.75 41.93
C GLY A 53 -18.72 9.97 40.44
N THR A 54 -18.41 11.18 39.98
CA THR A 54 -18.51 11.57 38.56
C THR A 54 -17.17 12.15 38.12
N VAL A 55 -16.74 11.81 36.92
CA VAL A 55 -15.54 12.35 36.28
C VAL A 55 -15.95 13.22 35.10
N THR A 56 -15.51 14.46 35.11
CA THR A 56 -15.76 15.43 34.03
C THR A 56 -14.43 16.03 33.53
N ASP A 57 -14.48 16.67 32.37
CA ASP A 57 -13.41 17.55 31.92
C ASP A 57 -13.49 18.92 32.59
N ALA A 58 -12.57 19.83 32.22
CA ALA A 58 -12.53 21.23 32.72
C ALA A 58 -13.75 22.06 32.27
N HIS A 59 -14.52 21.60 31.28
CA HIS A 59 -15.72 22.26 30.79
C HIS A 59 -17.01 21.72 31.42
N GLY A 60 -16.89 20.65 32.24
CA GLY A 60 -18.01 20.01 32.91
C GLY A 60 -18.64 18.87 32.09
N ASP A 61 -18.06 18.51 30.92
CA ASP A 61 -18.55 17.42 30.10
C ASP A 61 -18.17 16.07 30.71
N PRO A 62 -19.11 15.08 30.79
CA PRO A 62 -18.85 13.80 31.39
C PRO A 62 -17.87 12.97 30.59
N LEU A 63 -16.84 12.41 31.24
CA LEU A 63 -15.83 11.57 30.60
C LEU A 63 -16.18 10.09 30.73
N ILE A 64 -16.48 9.45 29.60
CA ILE A 64 -16.89 8.03 29.49
C ILE A 64 -15.67 7.13 29.39
N GLY A 65 -15.64 6.03 30.17
CA GLY A 65 -14.57 5.04 30.04
C GLY A 65 -13.26 5.42 30.76
N VAL A 66 -13.29 6.42 31.66
CA VAL A 66 -12.16 6.77 32.52
C VAL A 66 -11.81 5.60 33.42
N SER A 67 -10.55 5.20 33.44
CA SER A 67 -10.06 4.11 34.30
C SER A 67 -9.80 4.63 35.71
N ILE A 68 -10.41 4.01 36.72
CA ILE A 68 -10.22 4.32 38.14
C ILE A 68 -9.66 3.07 38.83
N ARG A 69 -8.44 3.16 39.34
CA ARG A 69 -7.73 2.05 39.99
C ARG A 69 -7.35 2.43 41.40
N ILE A 70 -7.38 1.43 42.31
CA ILE A 70 -6.87 1.61 43.68
C ILE A 70 -5.36 1.49 43.62
N LYS A 71 -4.67 2.51 44.09
CA LYS A 71 -3.20 2.54 44.12
C LYS A 71 -2.66 1.46 45.05
N ASN A 72 -1.70 0.66 44.55
CA ASN A 72 -1.08 -0.44 45.27
C ASN A 72 -2.02 -1.60 45.73
N ALA A 73 -3.22 -1.73 45.14
CA ALA A 73 -4.13 -2.83 45.43
C ALA A 73 -4.81 -3.35 44.15
N GLN A 74 -5.31 -4.59 44.17
CA GLN A 74 -6.12 -5.11 43.08
C GLN A 74 -7.54 -4.55 43.18
N GLY A 75 -8.02 -3.94 42.12
CA GLY A 75 -9.39 -3.43 41.99
C GLY A 75 -9.44 -2.13 41.21
N GLY A 76 -10.45 -2.01 40.35
CA GLY A 76 -10.70 -0.83 39.52
C GLY A 76 -12.09 -0.88 38.92
N THR A 77 -12.52 0.25 38.36
CA THR A 77 -13.77 0.43 37.63
C THR A 77 -13.55 1.41 36.50
N ILE A 78 -14.53 1.56 35.63
CA ILE A 78 -14.56 2.58 34.57
C ILE A 78 -15.82 3.42 34.70
N THR A 79 -15.79 4.67 34.23
CA THR A 79 -16.98 5.55 34.19
C THR A 79 -17.96 5.09 33.12
N ASP A 80 -19.26 5.27 33.41
CA ASP A 80 -20.36 5.07 32.47
C ASP A 80 -20.56 6.27 31.51
N ILE A 81 -21.67 6.25 30.76
CA ILE A 81 -22.01 7.29 29.77
C ILE A 81 -22.23 8.68 30.37
N ASP A 82 -22.62 8.75 31.63
CA ASP A 82 -22.79 9.99 32.39
C ASP A 82 -21.52 10.40 33.16
N GLY A 83 -20.38 9.73 32.91
CA GLY A 83 -19.14 9.93 33.66
C GLY A 83 -19.16 9.39 35.07
N LYS A 84 -20.20 8.64 35.50
CA LYS A 84 -20.37 8.13 36.86
C LYS A 84 -19.60 6.84 37.07
N PHE A 85 -19.10 6.64 38.28
CA PHE A 85 -18.43 5.40 38.66
C PHE A 85 -18.84 4.93 40.07
N THR A 86 -18.65 3.64 40.27
CA THR A 86 -18.79 3.02 41.60
C THR A 86 -17.62 2.06 41.81
N ILE A 87 -16.89 2.21 42.92
CA ILE A 87 -15.74 1.36 43.28
C ILE A 87 -15.81 0.96 44.75
N GLN A 88 -15.41 -0.27 45.07
CA GLN A 88 -15.24 -0.71 46.46
C GLN A 88 -13.76 -0.59 46.88
N ALA A 89 -13.47 0.34 47.77
CA ALA A 89 -12.12 0.60 48.25
C ALA A 89 -12.01 0.63 49.76
N PRO A 90 -10.83 0.30 50.33
CA PRO A 90 -10.56 0.48 51.76
C PRO A 90 -10.69 1.97 52.16
N GLU A 91 -11.02 2.24 53.40
CA GLU A 91 -11.03 3.59 53.94
C GLU A 91 -9.64 4.23 53.86
N ASN A 92 -9.56 5.49 53.43
CA ASN A 92 -8.29 6.21 53.17
C ASN A 92 -7.45 5.69 51.97
N ALA A 93 -7.99 4.83 51.12
CA ALA A 93 -7.29 4.42 49.91
C ALA A 93 -7.05 5.61 48.95
N THR A 94 -6.00 5.51 48.18
CA THR A 94 -5.75 6.45 47.07
C THR A 94 -6.22 5.79 45.75
N ILE A 95 -7.01 6.47 44.98
CA ILE A 95 -7.40 6.06 43.63
C ILE A 95 -6.61 6.87 42.58
N ASP A 96 -6.13 6.19 41.56
CA ASP A 96 -5.56 6.80 40.36
C ASP A 96 -6.64 6.83 39.28
N VAL A 97 -6.98 8.01 38.83
CA VAL A 97 -7.96 8.28 37.80
C VAL A 97 -7.23 8.67 36.53
N SER A 98 -7.30 7.82 35.49
CA SER A 98 -6.57 8.02 34.26
C SER A 98 -7.50 7.90 33.03
N TYR A 99 -7.30 8.78 32.07
CA TYR A 99 -8.00 8.78 30.81
C TYR A 99 -7.05 9.17 29.68
N VAL A 100 -7.26 8.62 28.50
CA VAL A 100 -6.39 8.91 27.34
C VAL A 100 -6.55 10.38 26.96
N GLY A 101 -5.43 11.14 26.94
CA GLY A 101 -5.43 12.57 26.67
C GLY A 101 -5.60 13.48 27.89
N TYR A 102 -5.65 12.93 29.09
CA TYR A 102 -5.80 13.67 30.35
C TYR A 102 -4.69 13.36 31.35
N VAL A 103 -4.35 14.31 32.20
CA VAL A 103 -3.37 14.13 33.28
C VAL A 103 -3.93 13.18 34.32
N THR A 104 -3.22 12.09 34.58
CA THR A 104 -3.60 11.13 35.62
C THR A 104 -3.63 11.83 36.99
N LYS A 105 -4.76 11.74 37.70
CA LYS A 105 -4.98 12.37 39.00
C LYS A 105 -5.06 11.32 40.10
N SER A 106 -4.17 11.42 41.09
CA SER A 106 -4.23 10.57 42.29
C SER A 106 -5.03 11.27 43.39
N ILE A 107 -6.08 10.65 43.87
CA ILE A 107 -7.00 11.24 44.85
C ILE A 107 -7.09 10.31 46.06
N LYS A 108 -6.80 10.86 47.25
CA LYS A 108 -7.02 10.16 48.50
C LYS A 108 -8.50 10.22 48.85
N ILE A 109 -9.08 9.05 49.11
CA ILE A 109 -10.50 8.93 49.48
C ILE A 109 -10.67 9.38 50.92
N ASN A 110 -11.25 10.54 51.14
CA ASN A 110 -11.74 10.98 52.44
C ASN A 110 -13.25 10.71 52.45
N SER A 111 -13.84 10.49 53.62
CA SER A 111 -15.19 9.97 53.87
C SER A 111 -16.38 10.69 53.22
N ALA A 112 -16.19 11.57 52.31
CA ALA A 112 -17.24 12.30 51.58
C ALA A 112 -17.54 11.63 50.22
N THR A 113 -18.72 11.07 50.05
CA THR A 113 -19.29 10.59 48.80
C THR A 113 -20.54 11.41 48.43
N PRO A 114 -20.79 11.77 47.13
CA PRO A 114 -20.07 11.37 45.92
C PRO A 114 -18.86 12.26 45.58
N LEU A 115 -17.84 11.68 44.94
CA LEU A 115 -16.65 12.40 44.49
C LEU A 115 -16.90 13.08 43.14
N THR A 116 -16.59 14.37 43.04
CA THR A 116 -16.52 15.05 41.74
C THR A 116 -15.06 15.21 41.35
N ILE A 117 -14.67 14.60 40.22
CA ILE A 117 -13.29 14.56 39.76
C ILE A 117 -13.22 15.28 38.42
N ILE A 118 -12.49 16.38 38.39
CA ILE A 118 -12.21 17.11 37.15
C ILE A 118 -10.84 16.67 36.66
N LEU A 119 -10.76 16.12 35.45
CA LEU A 119 -9.51 15.82 34.77
C LEU A 119 -9.15 17.02 33.88
N GLU A 120 -7.89 17.41 33.95
CA GLU A 120 -7.33 18.42 33.05
C GLU A 120 -6.74 17.69 31.84
N GLU A 121 -6.99 18.23 30.64
CA GLU A 121 -6.32 17.74 29.43
C GLU A 121 -4.81 17.77 29.63
N ASP A 122 -4.13 16.68 29.31
CA ASP A 122 -2.68 16.62 29.35
C ASP A 122 -2.09 17.51 28.27
N LYS A 123 -1.94 18.80 28.61
CA LYS A 123 -1.28 19.82 27.78
C LYS A 123 0.23 19.60 27.67
N LYS A 124 0.81 18.64 28.40
CA LYS A 124 2.11 18.11 28.03
C LYS A 124 1.93 17.40 26.71
N GLN A 125 2.37 18.08 25.64
CA GLN A 125 2.50 17.56 24.28
C GLN A 125 2.66 16.06 24.34
N LEU A 126 1.59 15.31 23.97
CA LEU A 126 1.74 13.95 23.49
C LEU A 126 2.79 14.09 22.41
N SER A 127 4.02 13.65 22.66
CA SER A 127 5.07 13.65 21.68
C SER A 127 4.51 12.81 20.53
N GLU A 128 4.14 13.49 19.44
CA GLU A 128 3.53 12.87 18.27
C GLU A 128 4.47 11.75 17.81
N VAL A 129 4.07 10.53 18.06
CA VAL A 129 4.85 9.34 17.72
C VAL A 129 4.42 8.88 16.35
N VAL A 130 5.35 8.89 15.41
CA VAL A 130 5.14 8.41 14.06
C VAL A 130 5.83 7.07 13.84
N VAL A 131 5.29 6.27 12.95
CA VAL A 131 5.92 5.02 12.51
C VAL A 131 6.93 5.38 11.42
N THR A 132 8.17 4.99 11.64
CA THR A 132 9.27 5.19 10.68
C THR A 132 9.69 3.87 10.03
N ALA A 133 10.79 3.90 9.27
CA ALA A 133 11.31 2.70 8.61
C ALA A 133 11.44 1.51 9.56
N LEU A 134 11.22 0.30 9.04
CA LEU A 134 11.19 -0.98 9.75
C LEU A 134 10.09 -1.12 10.83
N GLY A 135 9.08 -0.21 10.82
CA GLY A 135 8.00 -0.21 11.79
C GLY A 135 8.40 0.35 13.16
N ILE A 136 9.51 1.07 13.25
CA ILE A 136 10.01 1.64 14.50
C ILE A 136 9.24 2.91 14.83
N LYS A 137 8.68 2.97 16.03
CA LYS A 137 8.01 4.17 16.55
C LYS A 137 9.04 5.21 17.01
N ARG A 138 8.89 6.45 16.56
CA ARG A 138 9.78 7.58 16.88
C ARG A 138 8.98 8.84 17.20
N GLU A 139 9.53 9.68 18.06
CA GLU A 139 8.99 11.00 18.30
C GLU A 139 9.20 11.87 17.06
N SER A 140 8.14 12.48 16.53
CA SER A 140 8.19 13.35 15.32
C SER A 140 9.22 14.46 15.45
N LYS A 141 9.41 15.02 16.68
CA LYS A 141 10.39 16.07 16.93
C LYS A 141 11.85 15.65 16.71
N ALA A 142 12.18 14.34 16.89
CA ALA A 142 13.54 13.82 16.76
C ALA A 142 13.92 13.46 15.31
N LEU A 143 12.97 13.43 14.37
CA LEU A 143 13.23 13.01 13.00
C LEU A 143 14.06 14.03 12.24
N THR A 144 15.04 13.53 11.49
CA THR A 144 15.96 14.33 10.67
C THR A 144 15.50 14.47 9.21
N TYR A 145 14.39 13.80 8.83
CA TYR A 145 13.81 13.74 7.49
C TYR A 145 12.28 13.96 7.53
N ASN A 146 11.69 14.17 6.35
CA ASN A 146 10.24 14.42 6.23
C ASN A 146 9.44 13.11 6.40
N VAL A 147 8.43 13.14 7.27
CA VAL A 147 7.41 12.10 7.41
C VAL A 147 6.06 12.78 7.48
N GLN A 148 5.15 12.40 6.58
CA GLN A 148 3.77 12.87 6.60
C GLN A 148 2.89 11.72 7.11
N ASP A 149 2.19 11.96 8.21
CA ASP A 149 1.39 10.96 8.91
C ASP A 149 -0.10 11.21 8.68
N LEU A 150 -0.85 10.15 8.38
CA LEU A 150 -2.27 10.18 8.12
C LEU A 150 -2.96 9.12 8.98
N LYS A 151 -3.89 9.56 9.82
CA LYS A 151 -4.69 8.64 10.64
C LYS A 151 -5.62 7.79 9.76
N GLY A 152 -5.84 6.55 10.13
CA GLY A 152 -6.78 5.66 9.42
C GLY A 152 -8.20 6.24 9.30
N SER A 153 -8.63 7.05 10.28
CA SER A 153 -9.90 7.77 10.20
C SER A 153 -9.98 8.77 9.03
N GLU A 154 -8.88 9.36 8.60
CA GLU A 154 -8.85 10.26 7.44
C GLU A 154 -8.86 9.49 6.11
N VAL A 155 -8.29 8.28 6.11
CA VAL A 155 -8.31 7.37 4.95
C VAL A 155 -9.70 6.79 4.74
N THR A 156 -10.47 6.59 5.83
CA THR A 156 -11.80 5.96 5.76
C THR A 156 -12.97 6.95 5.61
N LYS A 157 -12.73 8.27 5.69
CA LYS A 157 -13.79 9.28 5.48
C LYS A 157 -14.40 9.20 4.09
N ILE A 158 -13.57 9.09 3.06
CA ILE A 158 -13.98 8.91 1.67
C ILE A 158 -13.26 7.67 1.18
N LYS A 159 -14.00 6.59 0.91
CA LYS A 159 -13.42 5.32 0.50
C LYS A 159 -13.43 5.20 -1.01
N ASP A 160 -12.33 4.70 -1.55
CA ASP A 160 -12.17 4.31 -2.94
C ASP A 160 -11.90 2.80 -3.02
N ALA A 161 -12.25 2.15 -4.13
CA ALA A 161 -11.96 0.73 -4.36
C ALA A 161 -10.45 0.45 -4.27
N ASN A 162 -9.63 1.41 -4.73
CA ASN A 162 -8.19 1.47 -4.46
C ASN A 162 -7.90 2.63 -3.48
N PHE A 163 -7.81 2.33 -2.19
CA PHE A 163 -7.71 3.35 -1.15
C PHE A 163 -6.49 4.28 -1.28
N ILE A 164 -5.47 3.91 -2.05
CA ILE A 164 -4.32 4.77 -2.32
C ILE A 164 -4.72 6.08 -3.02
N ASN A 165 -5.81 6.05 -3.80
CA ASN A 165 -6.33 7.24 -4.46
C ASN A 165 -6.76 8.33 -3.49
N VAL A 166 -7.11 7.97 -2.25
CA VAL A 166 -7.48 8.90 -1.18
C VAL A 166 -6.31 9.79 -0.74
N LEU A 167 -5.07 9.40 -1.02
CA LEU A 167 -3.87 10.19 -0.73
C LEU A 167 -3.67 11.36 -1.72
N ALA A 168 -4.33 11.33 -2.88
CA ALA A 168 -4.22 12.39 -3.88
C ALA A 168 -4.64 13.73 -3.27
N GLY A 169 -3.74 14.73 -3.35
CA GLY A 169 -3.96 16.06 -2.75
C GLY A 169 -3.91 16.13 -1.23
N LYS A 170 -3.53 15.06 -0.52
CA LYS A 170 -3.37 15.06 0.94
C LYS A 170 -1.92 14.99 1.41
N VAL A 171 -1.00 14.62 0.53
CA VAL A 171 0.42 14.44 0.84
C VAL A 171 1.25 15.26 -0.14
N ALA A 172 2.12 16.14 0.37
CA ALA A 172 3.00 16.94 -0.47
C ALA A 172 4.08 16.06 -1.13
N GLY A 173 4.43 16.38 -2.39
CA GLY A 173 5.44 15.65 -3.15
C GLY A 173 5.02 14.28 -3.67
N VAL A 174 3.72 13.95 -3.62
CA VAL A 174 3.16 12.69 -4.10
C VAL A 174 2.20 12.92 -5.25
N THR A 175 2.49 12.31 -6.38
CA THR A 175 1.61 12.28 -7.56
C THR A 175 0.99 10.90 -7.68
N ILE A 176 -0.34 10.84 -7.75
CA ILE A 176 -1.10 9.61 -7.91
C ILE A 176 -1.82 9.66 -9.25
N ASN A 177 -1.44 8.77 -10.14
CA ASN A 177 -2.07 8.59 -11.44
C ASN A 177 -2.93 7.33 -11.39
N GLN A 178 -4.23 7.52 -11.47
CA GLN A 178 -5.20 6.43 -11.56
C GLN A 178 -5.18 5.83 -12.96
N ASN A 179 -5.38 4.53 -13.04
CA ASN A 179 -5.51 3.84 -14.31
C ASN A 179 -6.92 4.02 -14.89
N ALA A 180 -7.01 4.19 -16.20
CA ALA A 180 -8.27 4.28 -16.93
C ALA A 180 -8.97 2.91 -17.16
N SER A 181 -8.43 1.79 -16.66
CA SER A 181 -9.02 0.44 -16.81
C SER A 181 -10.33 0.22 -16.05
N GLY A 182 -10.83 1.22 -15.34
CA GLY A 182 -12.09 1.19 -14.62
C GLY A 182 -11.93 1.03 -13.10
N VAL A 183 -13.01 0.62 -12.44
CA VAL A 183 -13.04 0.48 -10.99
C VAL A 183 -12.08 -0.62 -10.54
N GLY A 184 -11.30 -0.34 -9.50
CA GLY A 184 -10.31 -1.27 -8.97
C GLY A 184 -9.01 -1.35 -9.76
N GLY A 185 -8.84 -0.52 -10.79
CA GLY A 185 -7.58 -0.39 -11.54
C GLY A 185 -6.41 -0.01 -10.64
N SER A 186 -5.19 -0.33 -11.07
CA SER A 186 -3.97 0.04 -10.38
C SER A 186 -3.75 1.54 -10.35
N SER A 187 -3.03 2.02 -9.35
CA SER A 187 -2.63 3.43 -9.25
C SER A 187 -1.13 3.54 -9.22
N ARG A 188 -0.58 4.42 -10.03
CA ARG A 188 0.84 4.74 -10.02
C ARG A 188 1.10 5.83 -9.00
N VAL A 189 1.93 5.53 -8.01
CA VAL A 189 2.33 6.49 -6.97
C VAL A 189 3.78 6.86 -7.15
N VAL A 190 4.02 8.09 -7.56
CA VAL A 190 5.36 8.64 -7.81
C VAL A 190 5.64 9.73 -6.79
N MET A 191 6.80 9.65 -6.12
CA MET A 191 7.24 10.62 -5.15
C MET A 191 8.43 11.41 -5.67
N ARG A 192 8.27 12.76 -5.72
CA ARG A 192 9.34 13.69 -6.15
C ARG A 192 9.87 13.41 -7.55
N GLY A 193 8.97 13.05 -8.48
CA GLY A 193 9.29 12.79 -9.88
C GLY A 193 9.85 11.39 -10.18
N THR A 194 9.97 11.07 -11.46
CA THR A 194 10.57 9.82 -11.96
C THR A 194 12.08 9.85 -11.80
N LYS A 195 12.67 8.76 -11.35
CA LYS A 195 14.11 8.64 -11.07
C LYS A 195 14.84 7.73 -12.05
N SER A 196 14.14 6.73 -12.58
CA SER A 196 14.66 5.80 -13.58
C SER A 196 13.88 5.90 -14.89
N LEU A 197 14.55 5.79 -16.01
CA LEU A 197 13.95 5.81 -17.36
C LEU A 197 13.29 4.46 -17.69
N PHE A 198 13.90 3.36 -17.30
CA PHE A 198 13.44 2.00 -17.61
C PHE A 198 13.13 1.16 -16.38
N GLY A 199 13.54 1.60 -15.19
CA GLY A 199 13.28 0.90 -13.94
C GLY A 199 11.96 1.31 -13.28
N GLU A 200 11.68 0.68 -12.15
CA GLU A 200 10.51 0.99 -11.33
C GLU A 200 10.60 2.40 -10.73
N ASN A 201 9.49 3.13 -10.81
CA ASN A 201 9.36 4.47 -10.24
C ASN A 201 8.26 4.55 -9.16
N ASN A 202 7.55 3.45 -8.91
CA ASN A 202 6.50 3.40 -7.90
C ASN A 202 7.07 3.40 -6.48
N ALA A 203 6.34 4.01 -5.55
CA ALA A 203 6.66 3.96 -4.14
C ALA A 203 6.56 2.53 -3.59
N LEU A 204 7.41 2.20 -2.62
CA LEU A 204 7.32 0.95 -1.89
C LEU A 204 6.17 0.98 -0.88
N TYR A 205 5.36 -0.06 -0.86
CA TYR A 205 4.38 -0.29 0.19
C TYR A 205 4.96 -1.21 1.26
N VAL A 206 4.77 -0.83 2.50
CA VAL A 206 5.22 -1.58 3.67
C VAL A 206 4.04 -1.79 4.60
N LEU A 207 3.71 -3.03 4.89
CA LEU A 207 2.61 -3.41 5.78
C LEU A 207 3.18 -3.93 7.09
N ASP A 208 2.83 -3.29 8.21
CA ASP A 208 3.31 -3.63 9.56
C ASP A 208 4.85 -3.76 9.66
N GLY A 209 5.57 -2.86 8.95
CA GLY A 209 7.03 -2.79 8.94
C GLY A 209 7.72 -3.77 7.99
N ILE A 210 7.00 -4.61 7.26
CA ILE A 210 7.53 -5.57 6.29
C ILE A 210 7.19 -5.12 4.86
N PRO A 211 8.15 -5.05 3.93
CA PRO A 211 7.92 -4.72 2.53
C PRO A 211 6.90 -5.67 1.89
N MET A 212 5.95 -5.12 1.14
CA MET A 212 5.02 -5.90 0.33
C MET A 212 5.64 -6.25 -1.02
N GLN A 213 5.24 -7.38 -1.58
CA GLN A 213 5.55 -7.71 -2.95
C GLN A 213 4.83 -6.73 -3.90
N GLY A 214 5.56 -6.12 -4.81
CA GLY A 214 4.98 -5.42 -5.94
C GLY A 214 4.36 -6.46 -6.89
N LEU A 215 3.05 -6.42 -7.08
CA LEU A 215 2.44 -7.18 -8.16
C LEU A 215 2.84 -6.50 -9.46
N ARG A 216 3.35 -7.27 -10.42
CA ARG A 216 3.75 -6.72 -11.71
C ARG A 216 2.50 -6.30 -12.46
N THR A 217 2.40 -5.01 -12.70
CA THR A 217 1.51 -4.45 -13.69
C THR A 217 2.38 -4.13 -14.90
N LYS A 218 2.23 -4.89 -15.97
CA LYS A 218 2.88 -4.50 -17.21
C LYS A 218 2.25 -3.22 -17.69
N GLN A 219 3.06 -2.24 -18.01
CA GLN A 219 2.63 -1.12 -18.82
C GLN A 219 2.87 -1.51 -20.28
N SER A 220 1.83 -1.45 -21.09
CA SER A 220 1.99 -1.76 -22.51
C SER A 220 2.91 -0.74 -23.19
N ASP A 221 3.89 -1.24 -23.89
CA ASP A 221 4.75 -0.43 -24.78
C ASP A 221 4.08 -0.12 -26.12
N ASN A 222 2.89 -0.70 -26.36
CA ASN A 222 2.19 -0.60 -27.63
C ASN A 222 1.06 0.45 -27.53
N PHE A 223 1.20 1.54 -28.29
CA PHE A 223 0.21 2.62 -28.38
C PHE A 223 -1.13 2.14 -28.97
N TYR A 224 -1.09 1.24 -29.93
CA TYR A 224 -2.27 0.78 -30.68
C TYR A 224 -3.05 -0.26 -29.89
N GLU A 225 -2.38 -1.06 -29.11
CA GLU A 225 -2.89 -2.26 -28.48
C GLU A 225 -2.38 -2.36 -27.04
N SER A 226 -3.18 -1.94 -26.09
CA SER A 226 -2.94 -2.26 -24.70
C SER A 226 -4.01 -3.20 -24.19
N VAL A 227 -3.68 -4.47 -24.20
CA VAL A 227 -4.54 -5.56 -23.75
C VAL A 227 -4.37 -5.81 -22.26
N GLU A 228 -3.37 -5.22 -21.69
CA GLU A 228 -3.05 -5.42 -20.29
C GLU A 228 -4.04 -4.69 -19.41
N VAL A 229 -4.99 -5.45 -18.93
CA VAL A 229 -5.84 -5.00 -17.84
C VAL A 229 -4.96 -4.81 -16.64
N ALA A 230 -4.82 -3.57 -16.22
CA ALA A 230 -4.17 -3.28 -14.95
C ALA A 230 -5.03 -3.87 -13.84
N ASP A 231 -4.64 -5.05 -13.38
CA ASP A 231 -5.39 -5.85 -12.42
C ASP A 231 -5.27 -5.38 -10.97
N GLY A 232 -4.97 -4.10 -10.76
CA GLY A 232 -4.75 -3.48 -9.47
C GLY A 232 -3.32 -3.69 -8.95
N ASP A 233 -2.83 -2.70 -8.26
CA ASP A 233 -1.61 -2.78 -7.47
C ASP A 233 -1.85 -3.65 -6.23
N GLY A 234 -0.80 -4.27 -5.73
CA GLY A 234 -0.92 -5.17 -4.58
C GLY A 234 -1.47 -4.49 -3.32
N ILE A 235 -1.45 -3.17 -3.26
CA ILE A 235 -1.92 -2.39 -2.12
C ILE A 235 -3.45 -2.26 -2.11
N SER A 236 -4.09 -2.26 -3.28
CA SER A 236 -5.55 -2.22 -3.39
C SER A 236 -6.22 -3.41 -2.69
N ASN A 237 -5.48 -4.47 -2.39
CA ASN A 237 -5.98 -5.66 -1.70
C ASN A 237 -6.23 -5.45 -0.20
N ILE A 238 -5.76 -4.37 0.42
CA ILE A 238 -6.00 -4.10 1.85
C ILE A 238 -7.37 -3.46 2.03
N ASN A 239 -8.10 -3.90 3.07
CA ASN A 239 -9.34 -3.23 3.48
C ASN A 239 -8.99 -1.92 4.20
N PRO A 240 -9.44 -0.75 3.71
CA PRO A 240 -9.15 0.54 4.35
C PRO A 240 -9.62 0.62 5.80
N ASP A 241 -10.68 -0.10 6.17
CA ASP A 241 -11.19 -0.13 7.54
C ASP A 241 -10.24 -0.84 8.53
N ASP A 242 -9.29 -1.64 8.03
CA ASP A 242 -8.26 -2.28 8.87
C ASP A 242 -7.02 -1.41 9.08
N ILE A 243 -6.95 -0.24 8.46
CA ILE A 243 -5.82 0.68 8.59
C ILE A 243 -5.96 1.48 9.89
N GLU A 244 -4.94 1.44 10.73
CA GLU A 244 -4.79 2.26 11.93
C GLU A 244 -4.12 3.60 11.59
N ASN A 245 -3.03 3.52 10.82
CA ASN A 245 -2.21 4.67 10.45
C ASN A 245 -1.46 4.45 9.14
N MET A 246 -1.16 5.55 8.44
CA MET A 246 -0.30 5.57 7.25
C MET A 246 0.74 6.65 7.42
N SER A 247 2.02 6.32 7.20
CA SER A 247 3.11 7.29 7.19
C SER A 247 3.80 7.29 5.82
N VAL A 248 3.93 8.45 5.22
CA VAL A 248 4.54 8.63 3.89
C VAL A 248 5.94 9.20 4.05
N LEU A 249 6.92 8.45 3.57
CA LEU A 249 8.35 8.77 3.58
C LEU A 249 8.77 9.16 2.15
N THR A 250 8.78 10.46 1.87
CA THR A 250 9.07 10.95 0.51
C THR A 250 10.55 10.99 0.17
N GLY A 251 11.43 11.06 1.18
CA GLY A 251 12.87 11.23 1.04
C GLY A 251 13.69 9.96 1.04
N ALA A 252 14.84 9.99 0.35
CA ALA A 252 15.78 8.87 0.31
C ALA A 252 16.34 8.53 1.70
N SER A 253 16.57 9.52 2.57
CA SER A 253 17.07 9.31 3.94
C SER A 253 16.10 8.52 4.79
N ALA A 254 14.80 8.81 4.66
CA ALA A 254 13.75 8.09 5.35
C ALA A 254 13.62 6.64 4.87
N ALA A 255 13.94 6.42 3.61
CA ALA A 255 13.79 5.14 2.92
C ALA A 255 15.06 4.27 2.96
N ALA A 256 16.21 4.82 3.36
CA ALA A 256 17.51 4.14 3.30
C ALA A 256 17.54 2.76 3.98
N LEU A 257 16.78 2.60 5.07
CA LEU A 257 16.65 1.30 5.75
C LEU A 257 15.91 0.22 4.94
N TYR A 258 15.16 0.60 3.89
CA TYR A 258 14.53 -0.35 2.96
C TYR A 258 15.37 -0.62 1.70
N GLY A 259 16.57 -0.01 1.59
CA GLY A 259 17.50 -0.20 0.49
C GLY A 259 16.95 0.28 -0.86
N ASN A 260 17.23 -0.47 -1.93
CA ASN A 260 16.81 -0.14 -3.29
C ASN A 260 15.29 0.05 -3.41
N ARG A 261 14.52 -0.79 -2.75
CA ARG A 261 13.05 -0.76 -2.82
C ARG A 261 12.46 0.54 -2.29
N GLY A 262 13.13 1.18 -1.32
CA GLY A 262 12.75 2.48 -0.80
C GLY A 262 13.23 3.67 -1.63
N ALA A 263 13.99 3.46 -2.71
CA ALA A 263 14.58 4.54 -3.51
C ALA A 263 13.55 5.55 -4.03
N ASN A 264 12.34 5.09 -4.34
CA ASN A 264 11.25 5.90 -4.88
C ASN A 264 10.30 6.47 -3.81
N GLY A 265 10.65 6.34 -2.52
CA GLY A 265 9.81 6.68 -1.39
C GLY A 265 9.05 5.46 -0.84
N VAL A 266 8.50 5.60 0.35
CA VAL A 266 7.86 4.48 1.08
C VAL A 266 6.53 4.94 1.68
N ILE A 267 5.51 4.12 1.54
CA ILE A 267 4.23 4.25 2.24
C ILE A 267 4.15 3.13 3.27
N LEU A 268 4.23 3.51 4.54
CA LEU A 268 4.09 2.61 5.67
C LEU A 268 2.62 2.52 6.06
N ILE A 269 2.10 1.32 6.17
CA ILE A 269 0.73 1.04 6.57
C ILE A 269 0.78 0.21 7.85
N THR A 270 0.15 0.71 8.89
CA THR A 270 -0.02 -0.02 10.14
C THR A 270 -1.47 -0.48 10.23
N THR A 271 -1.67 -1.78 10.44
CA THR A 271 -3.01 -2.35 10.57
C THR A 271 -3.48 -2.36 12.02
N LYS A 272 -4.79 -2.30 12.20
CA LYS A 272 -5.46 -2.36 13.51
C LYS A 272 -5.12 -3.66 14.23
N LYS A 273 -4.95 -3.54 15.54
CA LYS A 273 -4.82 -4.65 16.48
C LYS A 273 -6.13 -4.83 17.27
N GLY A 274 -6.24 -5.94 17.97
CA GLY A 274 -7.27 -6.10 18.98
C GLY A 274 -7.15 -5.06 20.10
N THR A 275 -8.24 -4.76 20.75
CA THR A 275 -8.29 -3.80 21.87
C THR A 275 -8.59 -4.50 23.17
N VAL A 276 -7.95 -4.05 24.25
CA VAL A 276 -8.22 -4.55 25.59
C VAL A 276 -9.64 -4.18 26.02
N GLY A 277 -10.38 -5.13 26.60
CA GLY A 277 -11.72 -4.95 27.12
C GLY A 277 -12.78 -5.80 26.44
N LYS A 278 -14.04 -5.39 26.58
CA LYS A 278 -15.19 -6.13 26.01
C LYS A 278 -15.10 -6.16 24.47
N PRO A 279 -15.61 -7.25 23.85
CA PRO A 279 -15.67 -7.33 22.40
C PRO A 279 -16.41 -6.13 21.79
N ARG A 280 -15.79 -5.51 20.80
CA ARG A 280 -16.37 -4.41 20.03
C ARG A 280 -16.59 -4.87 18.60
N VAL A 281 -17.83 -4.79 18.14
CA VAL A 281 -18.19 -5.03 16.75
C VAL A 281 -18.41 -3.69 16.08
N SER A 282 -17.76 -3.47 14.94
CA SER A 282 -18.00 -2.29 14.11
C SER A 282 -18.52 -2.72 12.74
N PHE A 283 -19.50 -2.01 12.23
CA PHE A 283 -19.99 -2.13 10.87
C PHE A 283 -19.78 -0.80 10.16
N SER A 284 -19.30 -0.87 8.93
CA SER A 284 -19.09 0.29 8.09
C SER A 284 -19.64 0.03 6.69
N ASN A 285 -20.44 0.97 6.18
CA ASN A 285 -20.89 1.01 4.79
C ASN A 285 -20.42 2.31 4.15
N ASN A 286 -19.98 2.24 2.89
CA ASN A 286 -19.78 3.40 2.05
C ASN A 286 -20.31 3.10 0.66
N THR A 287 -21.27 3.89 0.22
CA THR A 287 -21.84 3.78 -1.13
C THR A 287 -21.60 5.07 -1.89
N THR A 288 -20.99 4.95 -3.05
CA THR A 288 -20.64 6.08 -3.91
C THR A 288 -21.22 5.87 -5.30
N PHE A 289 -21.75 6.95 -5.88
CA PHE A 289 -22.18 7.00 -7.26
C PHE A 289 -21.24 7.93 -8.06
N SER A 290 -20.95 7.56 -9.30
CA SER A 290 -19.99 8.28 -10.14
C SER A 290 -20.57 8.56 -11.53
N SER A 291 -20.28 9.74 -12.06
CA SER A 291 -20.58 10.14 -13.42
C SER A 291 -19.39 10.88 -14.03
N PRO A 292 -19.25 10.96 -15.37
CA PRO A 292 -18.21 11.78 -15.98
C PRO A 292 -18.29 13.23 -15.51
N PHE A 293 -17.15 13.77 -15.05
CA PHE A 293 -17.07 15.13 -14.49
C PHE A 293 -16.40 16.12 -15.45
N VAL A 294 -15.27 15.72 -16.03
CA VAL A 294 -14.55 16.51 -17.03
C VAL A 294 -14.63 15.77 -18.36
N THR A 295 -15.19 16.40 -19.35
CA THR A 295 -15.39 15.82 -20.68
C THR A 295 -14.90 16.78 -21.75
N PRO A 296 -14.40 16.27 -22.90
CA PRO A 296 -14.10 17.12 -24.05
C PRO A 296 -15.37 17.85 -24.53
N LYS A 297 -15.19 19.02 -25.08
CA LYS A 297 -16.26 19.71 -25.84
C LYS A 297 -16.20 19.27 -27.30
N PHE A 298 -17.30 18.75 -27.78
CA PHE A 298 -17.43 18.30 -29.16
C PHE A 298 -18.13 19.34 -30.01
N GLN A 299 -17.72 19.45 -31.28
CA GLN A 299 -18.45 20.20 -32.27
C GLN A 299 -19.69 19.41 -32.74
N ASN A 300 -20.78 20.07 -33.05
CA ASN A 300 -22.02 19.47 -33.49
C ASN A 300 -22.58 20.10 -34.79
N THR A 301 -21.78 20.93 -35.44
CA THR A 301 -22.21 21.75 -36.59
C THR A 301 -21.84 21.12 -37.93
N TYR A 302 -20.72 20.37 -37.98
CA TYR A 302 -20.21 19.75 -39.21
C TYR A 302 -20.34 18.24 -39.13
N GLY A 303 -20.86 17.61 -40.16
CA GLY A 303 -20.95 16.17 -40.30
C GLY A 303 -19.63 15.52 -40.68
N ARG A 304 -19.69 14.31 -41.19
CA ARG A 304 -18.54 13.58 -41.74
C ARG A 304 -18.39 13.86 -43.23
N LYS A 305 -17.19 13.70 -43.74
CA LYS A 305 -16.95 13.56 -45.15
C LYS A 305 -17.39 12.18 -45.64
N GLU A 306 -17.86 12.12 -46.91
CA GLU A 306 -18.18 10.83 -47.49
C GLU A 306 -16.97 9.90 -47.53
N GLY A 307 -17.17 8.66 -47.12
CA GLY A 307 -16.09 7.66 -47.01
C GLY A 307 -15.17 7.79 -45.82
N GLU A 308 -15.30 8.80 -44.93
CA GLU A 308 -14.52 8.98 -43.73
C GLU A 308 -15.35 8.73 -42.46
N PHE A 309 -14.71 8.30 -41.37
CA PHE A 309 -15.35 8.17 -40.05
C PHE A 309 -15.30 9.49 -39.24
N ALA A 310 -14.31 10.31 -39.45
CA ALA A 310 -14.11 11.55 -38.72
C ALA A 310 -15.10 12.66 -39.08
N SER A 311 -15.34 13.58 -38.14
CA SER A 311 -16.09 14.84 -38.40
C SER A 311 -15.35 15.81 -39.33
N TRP A 312 -15.89 17.03 -39.51
CA TRP A 312 -15.37 18.14 -40.34
C TRP A 312 -15.62 17.94 -41.82
N GLY A 313 -16.73 17.31 -42.15
CA GLY A 313 -17.29 17.28 -43.51
C GLY A 313 -18.18 18.49 -43.79
N GLU A 314 -19.31 18.25 -44.45
CA GLU A 314 -20.25 19.32 -44.79
C GLU A 314 -20.97 19.88 -43.55
N LYS A 315 -21.33 21.15 -43.58
CA LYS A 315 -22.12 21.80 -42.55
C LYS A 315 -23.52 21.19 -42.51
N LEU A 316 -23.95 20.77 -41.33
CA LEU A 316 -25.27 20.22 -41.11
C LEU A 316 -26.32 21.33 -41.19
N GLU A 317 -27.51 21.01 -41.75
CA GLU A 317 -28.65 21.91 -41.79
C GLU A 317 -29.08 22.37 -40.40
N HIS A 318 -29.06 21.43 -39.45
CA HIS A 318 -29.27 21.69 -38.01
C HIS A 318 -28.13 21.09 -37.19
N PRO A 319 -27.72 21.72 -36.07
CA PRO A 319 -26.74 21.15 -35.17
C PRO A 319 -27.18 19.77 -34.68
N SER A 320 -26.26 18.83 -34.67
CA SER A 320 -26.53 17.47 -34.18
C SER A 320 -26.91 17.46 -32.67
N SER A 321 -27.88 16.62 -32.35
CA SER A 321 -28.24 16.31 -30.94
C SER A 321 -27.39 15.19 -30.33
N TYR A 322 -26.48 14.60 -31.10
CA TYR A 322 -25.62 13.54 -30.62
C TYR A 322 -24.76 14.00 -29.44
N ASN A 323 -24.84 13.27 -28.33
CA ASN A 323 -24.04 13.51 -27.13
C ASN A 323 -23.23 12.26 -26.79
N PRO A 324 -21.89 12.29 -26.94
CA PRO A 324 -21.03 11.15 -26.55
C PRO A 324 -21.19 10.67 -25.13
N LEU A 325 -21.69 11.53 -24.23
CA LEU A 325 -21.88 11.20 -22.82
C LEU A 325 -23.04 10.21 -22.58
N ASP A 326 -23.95 10.05 -23.53
CA ASP A 326 -25.09 9.11 -23.41
C ASP A 326 -24.64 7.64 -23.46
N PHE A 327 -23.37 7.38 -23.79
CA PHE A 327 -22.78 6.06 -23.71
C PHE A 327 -22.51 5.61 -22.25
N PHE A 328 -22.24 6.56 -21.35
CA PHE A 328 -21.82 6.24 -20.00
C PHE A 328 -22.99 5.85 -19.11
N ASN A 329 -22.74 4.90 -18.22
CA ASN A 329 -23.62 4.57 -17.10
C ASN A 329 -23.30 5.44 -15.88
N THR A 330 -24.23 5.50 -14.94
CA THR A 330 -23.88 5.89 -13.56
C THR A 330 -23.10 4.75 -12.93
N GLY A 331 -21.83 5.00 -12.62
CA GLY A 331 -21.01 4.07 -11.87
C GLY A 331 -21.44 4.00 -10.41
N TYR A 332 -21.17 2.89 -9.74
CA TYR A 332 -21.44 2.72 -8.32
C TYR A 332 -20.32 1.93 -7.64
N ASN A 333 -20.11 2.19 -6.36
CA ASN A 333 -19.18 1.44 -5.52
C ASN A 333 -19.80 1.26 -4.13
N VAL A 334 -20.09 0.02 -3.76
CA VAL A 334 -20.66 -0.35 -2.46
C VAL A 334 -19.63 -1.12 -1.67
N MET A 335 -19.14 -0.52 -0.61
CA MET A 335 -18.15 -1.08 0.29
C MET A 335 -18.77 -1.37 1.65
N ASN A 336 -18.67 -2.60 2.12
CA ASN A 336 -19.11 -3.01 3.45
C ASN A 336 -17.95 -3.63 4.21
N SER A 337 -17.88 -3.37 5.50
CA SER A 337 -16.89 -3.97 6.39
C SER A 337 -17.49 -4.24 7.74
N VAL A 338 -17.23 -5.43 8.28
CA VAL A 338 -17.55 -5.81 9.66
C VAL A 338 -16.24 -6.18 10.33
N ALA A 339 -15.99 -5.61 11.50
CA ALA A 339 -14.79 -5.94 12.27
C ALA A 339 -15.14 -6.21 13.75
N LEU A 340 -14.48 -7.20 14.32
CA LEU A 340 -14.49 -7.56 15.73
C LEU A 340 -13.12 -7.29 16.32
N SER A 341 -13.04 -6.49 17.38
CA SER A 341 -11.84 -6.29 18.18
C SER A 341 -12.11 -6.65 19.63
N THR A 342 -11.27 -7.48 20.20
CA THR A 342 -11.39 -7.94 21.59
C THR A 342 -10.02 -8.26 22.16
N GLY A 343 -9.93 -8.39 23.48
CA GLY A 343 -8.69 -8.87 24.09
C GLY A 343 -8.58 -8.58 25.56
N SER A 344 -7.54 -9.19 26.15
CA SER A 344 -7.00 -8.92 27.46
C SER A 344 -5.70 -8.11 27.39
N GLU A 345 -5.09 -7.82 28.52
CA GLU A 345 -3.77 -7.18 28.55
C GLU A 345 -2.68 -8.02 27.86
N THR A 346 -2.83 -9.35 27.84
CA THR A 346 -1.85 -10.28 27.30
C THR A 346 -2.22 -10.90 25.95
N ASN A 347 -3.49 -10.80 25.51
CA ASN A 347 -3.92 -11.36 24.24
C ASN A 347 -4.95 -10.43 23.60
N GLN A 348 -4.69 -10.01 22.36
CA GLN A 348 -5.54 -9.08 21.61
C GLN A 348 -5.81 -9.66 20.22
N THR A 349 -7.09 -9.70 19.84
CA THR A 349 -7.54 -10.27 18.57
C THR A 349 -8.35 -9.25 17.78
N HIS A 350 -8.02 -9.13 16.50
CA HIS A 350 -8.78 -8.38 15.49
C HIS A 350 -9.17 -9.31 14.35
N ILE A 351 -10.45 -9.28 13.97
CA ILE A 351 -10.97 -10.04 12.83
C ILE A 351 -11.81 -9.07 12.00
N SER A 352 -11.64 -9.06 10.69
CA SER A 352 -12.48 -8.28 9.81
C SER A 352 -12.87 -9.04 8.54
N ILE A 353 -14.04 -8.70 8.00
CA ILE A 353 -14.54 -9.15 6.70
C ILE A 353 -14.95 -7.90 5.95
N GLY A 354 -14.40 -7.71 4.75
CA GLY A 354 -14.72 -6.60 3.88
C GLY A 354 -15.24 -7.07 2.52
N SER A 355 -16.11 -6.29 1.90
CA SER A 355 -16.55 -6.49 0.53
C SER A 355 -16.55 -5.16 -0.23
N VAL A 356 -16.16 -5.21 -1.50
CA VAL A 356 -16.29 -4.13 -2.47
C VAL A 356 -17.05 -4.69 -3.66
N ASN A 357 -18.18 -4.08 -3.99
CA ASN A 357 -18.99 -4.44 -5.16
C ASN A 357 -19.22 -3.17 -5.98
N ALA A 358 -18.66 -3.11 -7.18
CA ALA A 358 -18.65 -1.89 -7.96
C ALA A 358 -18.93 -2.14 -9.45
N GLY A 359 -19.59 -1.18 -10.08
CA GLY A 359 -19.75 -1.07 -11.52
C GLY A 359 -19.18 0.25 -12.02
N GLY A 360 -18.40 0.19 -13.10
CA GLY A 360 -17.79 1.37 -13.71
C GLY A 360 -18.79 2.24 -14.49
N ILE A 361 -18.36 3.46 -14.84
CA ILE A 361 -19.12 4.34 -15.75
C ILE A 361 -19.15 3.79 -17.18
N ILE A 362 -18.16 2.97 -17.57
CA ILE A 362 -18.17 2.25 -18.85
C ILE A 362 -19.10 1.03 -18.71
N PRO A 363 -20.02 0.80 -19.65
CA PRO A 363 -20.94 -0.34 -19.60
C PRO A 363 -20.22 -1.68 -19.46
N LYS A 364 -20.83 -2.61 -18.69
CA LYS A 364 -20.35 -3.98 -18.45
C LYS A 364 -19.10 -4.11 -17.58
N ASN A 365 -18.37 -3.06 -17.27
CA ASN A 365 -17.26 -3.11 -16.34
C ASN A 365 -17.76 -3.37 -14.91
N LYS A 366 -17.26 -4.42 -14.25
CA LYS A 366 -17.62 -4.79 -12.86
C LYS A 366 -16.38 -5.20 -12.08
N TYR A 367 -16.36 -4.83 -10.80
CA TYR A 367 -15.31 -5.16 -9.86
C TYR A 367 -15.89 -5.69 -8.56
N ASN A 368 -15.43 -6.85 -8.12
CA ASN A 368 -15.79 -7.42 -6.82
C ASN A 368 -14.54 -7.83 -6.08
N ARG A 369 -14.46 -7.47 -4.80
CA ARG A 369 -13.37 -7.90 -3.91
C ARG A 369 -13.92 -8.27 -2.55
N TYR A 370 -13.42 -9.37 -2.01
CA TYR A 370 -13.71 -9.86 -0.67
C TYR A 370 -12.42 -10.02 0.10
N ASN A 371 -12.39 -9.46 1.31
CA ASN A 371 -11.24 -9.50 2.20
C ASN A 371 -11.60 -10.22 3.49
N PHE A 372 -10.68 -11.03 3.97
CA PHE A 372 -10.69 -11.57 5.33
C PHE A 372 -9.38 -11.23 5.99
N THR A 373 -9.43 -10.61 7.18
CA THR A 373 -8.25 -10.28 7.99
C THR A 373 -8.39 -10.90 9.36
N PHE A 374 -7.35 -11.57 9.79
CA PHE A 374 -7.18 -12.06 11.16
C PHE A 374 -5.84 -11.55 11.70
N ARG A 375 -5.85 -10.99 12.91
CA ARG A 375 -4.63 -10.61 13.62
C ARG A 375 -4.75 -10.94 15.09
N ASN A 376 -3.72 -11.56 15.64
CA ASN A 376 -3.62 -11.85 17.06
C ASN A 376 -2.24 -11.46 17.59
N SER A 377 -2.22 -10.68 18.66
CA SER A 377 -1.01 -10.33 19.42
C SER A 377 -1.09 -10.98 20.78
N TRP A 378 -0.07 -11.75 21.14
CA TRP A 378 -0.04 -12.50 22.38
C TRP A 378 1.27 -12.30 23.12
N ASP A 379 1.20 -11.85 24.39
CA ASP A 379 2.32 -11.78 25.32
C ASP A 379 2.50 -13.15 25.98
N VAL A 380 3.35 -14.01 25.39
CA VAL A 380 3.65 -15.36 25.87
C VAL A 380 4.30 -15.31 27.25
N ILE A 381 5.20 -14.36 27.44
CA ILE A 381 5.78 -14.01 28.75
C ILE A 381 5.49 -12.53 28.95
N LYS A 382 4.66 -12.22 29.95
CA LYS A 382 4.21 -10.85 30.22
C LYS A 382 5.41 -9.90 30.24
N ASP A 383 5.29 -8.81 29.46
CA ASP A 383 6.29 -7.75 29.30
C ASP A 383 7.67 -8.18 28.75
N LYS A 384 7.87 -9.46 28.38
CA LYS A 384 9.16 -9.97 27.90
C LYS A 384 9.10 -10.53 26.48
N LEU A 385 8.16 -11.46 26.19
CA LEU A 385 8.10 -12.14 24.91
C LEU A 385 6.70 -11.97 24.31
N GLN A 386 6.62 -11.26 23.21
CA GLN A 386 5.38 -11.01 22.47
C GLN A 386 5.46 -11.66 21.08
N PHE A 387 4.39 -12.37 20.71
CA PHE A 387 4.14 -12.84 19.36
C PHE A 387 3.02 -12.02 18.72
N ASP A 388 3.14 -11.77 17.42
CA ASP A 388 2.10 -11.14 16.61
C ASP A 388 1.96 -11.96 15.34
N PHE A 389 0.77 -12.46 15.07
CA PHE A 389 0.42 -13.21 13.87
C PHE A 389 -0.66 -12.47 13.10
N SER A 390 -0.51 -12.38 11.79
CA SER A 390 -1.55 -11.83 10.91
C SER A 390 -1.72 -12.66 9.65
N LEU A 391 -2.97 -12.80 9.22
CA LEU A 391 -3.38 -13.45 7.98
C LEU A 391 -4.35 -12.53 7.23
N LEU A 392 -4.04 -12.21 5.99
CA LEU A 392 -4.90 -11.53 5.05
C LEU A 392 -5.19 -12.47 3.89
N TYR A 393 -6.45 -12.72 3.62
CA TYR A 393 -6.94 -13.40 2.41
C TYR A 393 -7.77 -12.44 1.57
N VAL A 394 -7.54 -12.46 0.27
CA VAL A 394 -8.27 -11.62 -0.69
C VAL A 394 -8.67 -12.45 -1.89
N ARG A 395 -9.94 -12.29 -2.28
CA ARG A 395 -10.44 -12.76 -3.58
C ARG A 395 -10.98 -11.58 -4.35
N GLN A 396 -10.45 -11.35 -5.55
CA GLN A 396 -10.80 -10.26 -6.45
C GLN A 396 -11.27 -10.83 -7.79
N ASN A 397 -12.30 -10.20 -8.36
CA ASN A 397 -12.81 -10.54 -9.68
C ASN A 397 -13.12 -9.24 -10.44
N THR A 398 -12.43 -9.01 -11.53
CA THR A 398 -12.70 -7.92 -12.45
C THR A 398 -13.31 -8.51 -13.70
N LYS A 399 -14.52 -8.10 -14.04
CA LYS A 399 -15.18 -8.48 -15.29
C LYS A 399 -15.11 -7.34 -16.27
N ASN A 400 -14.76 -7.68 -17.49
CA ASN A 400 -14.69 -6.75 -18.60
C ASN A 400 -13.87 -5.50 -18.23
N GLY A 401 -12.64 -5.70 -17.81
CA GLY A 401 -11.66 -4.63 -17.62
C GLY A 401 -11.55 -3.82 -18.91
N ILE A 402 -11.36 -2.51 -18.78
CA ILE A 402 -11.34 -1.63 -19.94
C ILE A 402 -9.97 -1.71 -20.57
N GLY A 403 -9.91 -2.19 -21.83
CA GLY A 403 -8.70 -2.15 -22.64
C GLY A 403 -8.22 -0.72 -22.86
N GLN A 404 -6.92 -0.55 -22.93
CA GLN A 404 -6.26 0.70 -23.26
C GLN A 404 -5.86 0.68 -24.75
N GLY A 405 -5.36 1.79 -25.24
CA GLY A 405 -4.95 1.93 -26.64
C GLY A 405 -6.12 2.23 -27.58
N MET A 406 -5.86 2.22 -28.89
CA MET A 406 -6.80 2.71 -29.89
C MET A 406 -8.00 1.76 -30.12
N TYR A 407 -7.77 0.46 -30.13
CA TYR A 407 -8.73 -0.50 -30.65
C TYR A 407 -9.66 -1.12 -29.62
N TYR A 408 -9.21 -1.24 -28.37
CA TYR A 408 -9.99 -1.86 -27.29
C TYR A 408 -10.60 -0.85 -26.32
N ASN A 409 -10.26 0.44 -26.47
CA ASN A 409 -10.84 1.51 -25.68
C ASN A 409 -12.15 1.99 -26.33
N PRO A 410 -13.31 1.75 -25.70
CA PRO A 410 -14.60 2.15 -26.28
C PRO A 410 -14.76 3.68 -26.41
N LEU A 411 -13.94 4.48 -25.72
CA LEU A 411 -13.99 5.94 -25.80
C LEU A 411 -13.50 6.46 -27.16
N VAL A 412 -12.58 5.74 -27.82
CA VAL A 412 -12.05 6.16 -29.11
C VAL A 412 -13.16 6.27 -30.18
N PRO A 413 -13.93 5.21 -30.45
CA PRO A 413 -15.03 5.31 -31.41
C PRO A 413 -16.12 6.29 -30.98
N ILE A 414 -16.36 6.48 -29.69
CA ILE A 414 -17.36 7.41 -29.18
C ILE A 414 -16.95 8.85 -29.41
N TYR A 415 -15.70 9.19 -29.14
CA TYR A 415 -15.20 10.56 -29.30
C TYR A 415 -14.91 10.95 -30.74
N LEU A 416 -14.65 9.96 -31.60
CA LEU A 416 -14.48 10.17 -33.06
C LEU A 416 -15.79 10.01 -33.83
N PHE A 417 -16.89 9.61 -33.19
CA PHE A 417 -18.14 9.33 -33.84
C PHE A 417 -18.68 10.59 -34.56
N PRO A 418 -19.09 10.48 -35.84
CA PRO A 418 -19.50 11.63 -36.60
C PRO A 418 -20.86 12.21 -36.15
N PRO A 419 -20.96 13.53 -35.96
CA PRO A 419 -22.19 14.17 -35.51
C PRO A 419 -23.39 14.02 -36.46
N SER A 420 -23.15 13.62 -37.70
CA SER A 420 -24.21 13.38 -38.72
C SER A 420 -24.96 12.06 -38.55
N ASP A 421 -24.58 11.25 -37.59
CA ASP A 421 -25.23 9.96 -37.29
C ASP A 421 -25.50 9.82 -35.77
N ASP A 422 -26.33 8.84 -35.41
CA ASP A 422 -26.70 8.55 -34.04
C ASP A 422 -26.12 7.20 -33.59
N ILE A 423 -25.18 7.25 -32.62
CA ILE A 423 -24.52 6.05 -32.12
C ILE A 423 -25.49 5.06 -31.45
N GLN A 424 -26.62 5.52 -30.91
CA GLN A 424 -27.63 4.66 -30.29
C GLN A 424 -28.24 3.65 -31.25
N ARG A 425 -28.23 3.94 -32.57
CA ARG A 425 -28.61 2.96 -33.60
C ARG A 425 -27.76 1.70 -33.57
N TYR A 426 -26.54 1.82 -33.11
CA TYR A 426 -25.56 0.74 -33.01
C TYR A 426 -25.49 0.11 -31.59
N ALA A 427 -26.37 0.50 -30.70
CA ALA A 427 -26.54 -0.15 -29.39
C ALA A 427 -27.01 -1.62 -29.53
N VAL A 428 -27.75 -1.93 -30.61
CA VAL A 428 -27.91 -3.30 -31.11
C VAL A 428 -26.61 -3.68 -31.81
N TYR A 429 -25.60 -4.04 -30.99
CA TYR A 429 -24.22 -4.17 -31.44
C TYR A 429 -23.93 -5.37 -32.35
N GLU A 430 -24.86 -6.31 -32.47
CA GLU A 430 -24.71 -7.51 -33.31
C GLU A 430 -25.98 -7.82 -34.11
N MET A 431 -25.79 -8.23 -35.37
CA MET A 431 -26.85 -8.67 -36.28
C MET A 431 -26.50 -10.00 -36.90
N TYR A 432 -27.50 -10.85 -37.17
CA TYR A 432 -27.30 -12.12 -37.85
C TYR A 432 -26.82 -11.90 -39.29
N ASN A 433 -25.69 -12.52 -39.59
CA ASN A 433 -25.12 -12.51 -40.97
C ASN A 433 -25.41 -13.86 -41.62
N ALA A 434 -26.29 -13.84 -42.64
CA ALA A 434 -26.73 -15.04 -43.32
C ALA A 434 -25.59 -15.79 -44.06
N THR A 435 -24.59 -15.06 -44.55
CA THR A 435 -23.44 -15.65 -45.24
C THR A 435 -22.51 -16.36 -44.28
N ARG A 436 -22.23 -15.73 -43.13
CA ARG A 436 -21.33 -16.26 -42.10
C ARG A 436 -22.04 -17.23 -41.12
N LYS A 437 -23.37 -17.27 -41.11
CA LYS A 437 -24.24 -18.13 -40.27
C LYS A 437 -24.09 -17.89 -38.79
N PHE A 438 -23.64 -16.71 -38.37
CA PHE A 438 -23.59 -16.30 -36.96
C PHE A 438 -23.80 -14.78 -36.85
N LYS A 439 -23.90 -14.26 -35.63
CA LYS A 439 -24.07 -12.82 -35.43
C LYS A 439 -22.71 -12.12 -35.53
N THR A 440 -22.68 -11.07 -36.36
CA THR A 440 -21.52 -10.20 -36.59
C THR A 440 -21.77 -8.83 -36.04
N GLN A 441 -20.72 -8.03 -35.92
CA GLN A 441 -20.79 -6.66 -35.48
C GLN A 441 -21.73 -5.83 -36.36
N ASN A 442 -22.65 -5.10 -35.73
CA ASN A 442 -23.50 -4.10 -36.42
C ASN A 442 -22.72 -2.79 -36.47
N TRP A 443 -21.97 -2.58 -37.55
CA TRP A 443 -21.13 -1.41 -37.70
C TRP A 443 -20.90 -1.08 -39.17
N PRO A 444 -21.50 0.04 -39.68
CA PRO A 444 -21.47 0.34 -41.12
C PRO A 444 -20.13 0.94 -41.56
N TYR A 445 -19.30 1.36 -40.63
CA TYR A 445 -18.07 2.07 -40.94
C TYR A 445 -16.90 1.15 -41.28
N GLY A 446 -16.99 -0.14 -40.96
CA GLY A 446 -15.98 -1.14 -41.32
C GLY A 446 -14.58 -0.73 -40.87
N ASN A 447 -13.64 -0.72 -41.81
CA ASN A 447 -12.26 -0.33 -41.59
C ASN A 447 -11.99 1.18 -41.81
N LEU A 448 -13.02 2.00 -41.93
CA LEU A 448 -12.84 3.45 -41.97
C LEU A 448 -12.21 3.91 -40.65
N GLY A 449 -11.19 4.75 -40.70
CA GLY A 449 -10.54 5.28 -39.52
C GLY A 449 -9.72 4.27 -38.72
N LEU A 450 -8.90 3.45 -39.36
CA LEU A 450 -7.95 2.53 -38.70
C LEU A 450 -8.61 1.39 -37.93
N GLY A 451 -9.67 0.76 -38.43
CA GLY A 451 -10.28 -0.39 -37.79
C GLY A 451 -11.06 -0.09 -36.50
N ILE A 452 -11.58 1.14 -36.40
CA ILE A 452 -12.42 1.55 -35.27
C ILE A 452 -13.69 0.70 -35.23
N GLN A 453 -13.95 0.07 -34.09
CA GLN A 453 -15.08 -0.83 -33.92
C GLN A 453 -16.26 -0.16 -33.22
N ASN A 454 -17.45 -0.76 -33.33
CA ASN A 454 -18.63 -0.36 -32.58
C ASN A 454 -18.30 -0.37 -31.05
N PRO A 455 -18.46 0.75 -30.33
CA PRO A 455 -18.14 0.80 -28.88
C PRO A 455 -19.00 -0.16 -28.05
N PHE A 456 -20.24 -0.42 -28.47
CA PHE A 456 -21.08 -1.41 -27.78
C PHE A 456 -20.63 -2.85 -28.10
N TRP A 457 -20.02 -3.13 -29.25
CA TRP A 457 -19.37 -4.40 -29.54
C TRP A 457 -18.16 -4.57 -28.63
N ILE A 458 -17.30 -3.56 -28.52
CA ILE A 458 -16.11 -3.60 -27.65
C ILE A 458 -16.49 -4.04 -26.24
N VAL A 459 -17.46 -3.37 -25.60
CA VAL A 459 -17.84 -3.67 -24.22
C VAL A 459 -18.63 -4.97 -24.03
N ASN A 460 -19.15 -5.58 -25.10
CA ASN A 460 -19.93 -6.81 -25.02
C ASN A 460 -19.22 -8.05 -25.58
N ARG A 461 -18.26 -7.87 -26.49
CA ARG A 461 -17.65 -8.95 -27.27
C ARG A 461 -16.12 -8.96 -27.26
N ASN A 462 -15.47 -7.93 -26.74
CA ASN A 462 -14.05 -7.92 -26.43
C ASN A 462 -13.93 -8.01 -24.91
N ASN A 463 -13.99 -9.23 -24.37
CA ASN A 463 -14.04 -9.45 -22.92
C ASN A 463 -12.64 -9.65 -22.34
N PHE A 464 -12.38 -8.98 -21.23
CA PHE A 464 -11.17 -9.03 -20.45
C PHE A 464 -11.53 -9.30 -18.98
N ASP A 465 -11.40 -10.55 -18.57
CA ASP A 465 -11.78 -10.99 -17.23
C ASP A 465 -10.54 -11.37 -16.43
N THR A 466 -10.43 -10.86 -15.20
CA THR A 466 -9.34 -11.19 -14.27
C THR A 466 -9.89 -11.72 -12.97
N LYS A 467 -9.30 -12.81 -12.47
CA LYS A 467 -9.55 -13.34 -11.13
C LYS A 467 -8.24 -13.40 -10.37
N ARG A 468 -8.23 -12.93 -9.12
CA ARG A 468 -7.05 -12.98 -8.26
C ARG A 468 -7.41 -13.53 -6.89
N GLU A 469 -6.55 -14.41 -6.40
CA GLU A 469 -6.54 -14.86 -5.01
C GLU A 469 -5.17 -14.55 -4.39
N ARG A 470 -5.16 -13.96 -3.20
CA ARG A 470 -3.93 -13.60 -2.50
C ARG A 470 -4.00 -13.98 -1.03
N TYR A 471 -2.90 -14.51 -0.54
CA TYR A 471 -2.71 -14.90 0.86
C TYR A 471 -1.45 -14.23 1.39
N ILE A 472 -1.58 -13.41 2.44
CA ILE A 472 -0.45 -12.78 3.13
C ILE A 472 -0.46 -13.26 4.57
N GLY A 473 0.50 -14.10 4.94
CA GLY A 473 0.73 -14.55 6.30
C GLY A 473 1.97 -13.88 6.87
N SER A 474 1.87 -13.29 8.07
CA SER A 474 3.01 -12.67 8.76
C SER A 474 3.08 -13.15 10.19
N PHE A 475 4.29 -13.35 10.67
CA PHE A 475 4.60 -13.69 12.05
C PHE A 475 5.73 -12.80 12.54
N SER A 476 5.62 -12.31 13.79
CA SER A 476 6.71 -11.62 14.44
C SER A 476 6.86 -12.06 15.91
N ALA A 477 8.10 -12.11 16.35
CA ALA A 477 8.48 -12.40 17.73
C ALA A 477 9.34 -11.25 18.25
N LYS A 478 8.90 -10.59 19.32
CA LYS A 478 9.62 -9.51 19.98
C LYS A 478 10.02 -9.97 21.37
N TRP A 479 11.33 -10.02 21.62
CA TRP A 479 11.90 -10.40 22.90
C TRP A 479 12.61 -9.20 23.53
N LYS A 480 12.09 -8.73 24.66
CA LYS A 480 12.74 -7.70 25.50
C LYS A 480 13.75 -8.39 26.41
N ILE A 481 15.03 -8.19 26.13
CA ILE A 481 16.14 -8.78 26.90
C ILE A 481 16.38 -7.93 28.14
N THR A 482 16.40 -6.62 27.98
CA THR A 482 16.55 -5.63 29.05
C THR A 482 15.50 -4.51 28.85
N SER A 483 15.46 -3.56 29.80
CA SER A 483 14.59 -2.37 29.64
C SER A 483 14.96 -1.48 28.44
N TRP A 484 16.22 -1.55 27.99
CA TRP A 484 16.78 -0.73 26.91
C TRP A 484 17.12 -1.50 25.63
N MET A 485 16.96 -2.86 25.62
CA MET A 485 17.30 -3.70 24.46
C MET A 485 16.21 -4.73 24.18
N ASN A 486 15.80 -4.85 22.91
CA ASN A 486 14.95 -5.92 22.43
C ASN A 486 15.43 -6.46 21.08
N ILE A 487 15.09 -7.72 20.83
CA ILE A 487 15.27 -8.38 19.54
C ILE A 487 13.90 -8.61 18.93
N LEU A 488 13.76 -8.30 17.65
CA LEU A 488 12.56 -8.54 16.84
C LEU A 488 12.94 -9.44 15.67
N GLY A 489 12.25 -10.59 15.54
CA GLY A 489 12.32 -11.44 14.36
C GLY A 489 10.99 -11.40 13.62
N ARG A 490 11.01 -11.34 12.27
CA ARG A 490 9.80 -11.31 11.45
C ARG A 490 9.90 -12.26 10.27
N ALA A 491 8.77 -12.85 9.91
CA ALA A 491 8.62 -13.67 8.72
C ALA A 491 7.32 -13.29 8.01
N ARG A 492 7.34 -13.25 6.67
CA ARG A 492 6.16 -13.07 5.82
C ARG A 492 6.22 -13.98 4.63
N MET A 493 5.08 -14.57 4.30
CA MET A 493 4.81 -15.20 3.02
C MET A 493 3.67 -14.45 2.33
N ASP A 494 3.85 -14.09 1.07
CA ASP A 494 2.87 -13.38 0.25
C ASP A 494 2.76 -14.11 -1.09
N ASN A 495 1.59 -14.70 -1.34
CA ASN A 495 1.30 -15.48 -2.53
C ASN A 495 0.08 -14.92 -3.23
N ALA A 496 0.23 -14.57 -4.50
CA ALA A 496 -0.86 -14.13 -5.35
C ALA A 496 -0.95 -15.00 -6.61
N TYR A 497 -2.16 -15.47 -6.89
CA TYR A 497 -2.52 -16.22 -8.09
C TYR A 497 -3.49 -15.36 -8.89
N THR A 498 -3.19 -15.14 -10.16
CA THR A 498 -4.01 -14.32 -11.06
C THR A 498 -4.28 -15.11 -12.32
N ASP A 499 -5.56 -15.29 -12.64
CA ASP A 499 -6.04 -15.84 -13.90
C ASP A 499 -6.62 -14.69 -14.74
N PHE A 500 -6.13 -14.51 -15.93
CA PHE A 500 -6.64 -13.56 -16.92
C PHE A 500 -7.16 -14.31 -18.13
N GLU A 501 -8.32 -13.90 -18.63
CA GLU A 501 -8.91 -14.44 -19.84
C GLU A 501 -9.35 -13.31 -20.79
N ARG A 502 -8.89 -13.37 -22.04
CA ARG A 502 -9.32 -12.50 -23.13
C ARG A 502 -10.11 -13.28 -24.16
N LYS A 503 -11.30 -12.82 -24.48
CA LYS A 503 -12.13 -13.37 -25.55
C LYS A 503 -12.44 -12.26 -26.56
N LEU A 504 -11.94 -12.41 -27.78
CA LEU A 504 -12.30 -11.57 -28.92
C LEU A 504 -13.20 -12.40 -29.82
N TYR A 505 -14.46 -11.99 -29.86
CA TYR A 505 -15.49 -12.71 -30.60
C TYR A 505 -15.33 -12.57 -32.12
N ALA A 506 -15.85 -13.55 -32.84
CA ALA A 506 -15.93 -13.53 -34.30
C ALA A 506 -16.59 -12.24 -34.82
N SER A 507 -15.97 -11.56 -35.75
CA SER A 507 -16.29 -10.20 -36.25
C SER A 507 -15.58 -9.06 -35.49
N THR A 508 -14.74 -9.34 -34.50
CA THR A 508 -13.75 -8.39 -34.02
C THR A 508 -12.80 -8.03 -35.18
N ASP A 509 -12.19 -6.86 -35.12
CA ASP A 509 -11.28 -6.38 -36.17
C ASP A 509 -10.22 -7.41 -36.54
N GLY A 510 -9.98 -7.56 -37.85
CA GLY A 510 -9.07 -8.60 -38.39
C GLY A 510 -7.60 -8.41 -38.05
N LEU A 511 -7.21 -7.23 -37.53
CA LEU A 511 -5.85 -7.02 -36.96
C LEU A 511 -5.60 -7.85 -35.69
N PHE A 512 -6.65 -8.20 -34.96
CA PHE A 512 -6.55 -8.81 -33.62
C PHE A 512 -7.18 -10.17 -33.51
N ALA A 513 -8.08 -10.52 -34.42
CA ALA A 513 -8.78 -11.78 -34.40
C ALA A 513 -9.04 -12.31 -35.82
N ASN A 514 -8.76 -13.57 -36.04
CA ASN A 514 -9.23 -14.25 -37.24
C ASN A 514 -10.78 -14.25 -37.31
N PRO A 515 -11.39 -14.46 -38.46
CA PRO A 515 -12.84 -14.48 -38.60
C PRO A 515 -13.61 -15.30 -37.58
N PRO A 516 -13.14 -16.46 -37.05
CA PRO A 516 -13.79 -17.17 -35.96
C PRO A 516 -13.59 -16.56 -34.56
N GLY A 517 -12.61 -15.67 -34.36
CA GLY A 517 -12.26 -15.04 -33.08
C GLY A 517 -10.84 -15.32 -32.62
N ASN A 518 -10.48 -14.77 -31.46
CA ASN A 518 -9.19 -14.99 -30.80
C ASN A 518 -9.41 -15.23 -29.30
N TRP A 519 -8.55 -16.06 -28.69
CA TRP A 519 -8.62 -16.40 -27.29
C TRP A 519 -7.23 -16.39 -26.66
N MET A 520 -7.15 -15.84 -25.44
CA MET A 520 -5.94 -15.82 -24.62
C MET A 520 -6.29 -16.18 -23.17
N THR A 521 -5.47 -17.00 -22.55
CA THR A 521 -5.45 -17.23 -21.11
C THR A 521 -4.06 -16.97 -20.57
N GLN A 522 -4.00 -16.37 -19.39
CA GLN A 522 -2.75 -16.13 -18.68
C GLN A 522 -2.93 -16.52 -17.22
N GLU A 523 -2.03 -17.33 -16.70
CA GLU A 523 -1.95 -17.76 -15.33
C GLU A 523 -0.66 -17.21 -14.71
N ASP A 524 -0.79 -16.29 -13.75
CA ASP A 524 0.34 -15.68 -13.06
C ASP A 524 0.41 -16.15 -11.62
N LYS A 525 1.59 -16.53 -11.19
CA LYS A 525 1.90 -16.88 -9.81
C LYS A 525 3.02 -16.01 -9.29
N ASN A 526 2.69 -15.12 -8.34
CA ASN A 526 3.64 -14.33 -7.61
C ASN A 526 3.83 -14.91 -6.20
N THR A 527 5.06 -15.17 -5.80
CA THR A 527 5.38 -15.72 -4.48
C THR A 527 6.53 -14.94 -3.90
N SER A 528 6.39 -14.48 -2.67
CA SER A 528 7.51 -13.87 -1.95
C SER A 528 7.64 -14.40 -0.53
N THR A 529 8.88 -14.49 -0.07
CA THR A 529 9.24 -14.84 1.30
C THR A 529 10.17 -13.75 1.83
N TYR A 530 9.82 -13.19 2.96
CA TYR A 530 10.62 -12.20 3.67
C TYR A 530 10.93 -12.68 5.07
N LEU A 531 12.19 -12.61 5.45
CA LEU A 531 12.68 -12.89 6.80
C LEU A 531 13.56 -11.74 7.25
N ASP A 532 13.42 -11.28 8.47
CA ASP A 532 14.38 -10.35 9.05
C ASP A 532 14.55 -10.54 10.57
N PHE A 533 15.66 -9.99 11.05
CA PHE A 533 15.89 -9.80 12.48
C PHE A 533 16.38 -8.36 12.72
N LEU A 534 16.04 -7.82 13.88
CA LEU A 534 16.39 -6.46 14.27
C LEU A 534 16.69 -6.41 15.77
N VAL A 535 17.88 -5.98 16.14
CA VAL A 535 18.26 -5.63 17.49
C VAL A 535 18.02 -4.14 17.69
N ASN A 536 17.18 -3.77 18.63
CA ASN A 536 16.88 -2.39 18.96
C ASN A 536 17.46 -2.05 20.34
N ILE A 537 18.19 -0.96 20.39
CA ILE A 537 18.81 -0.39 21.59
C ILE A 537 18.24 1.02 21.76
N ASP A 538 17.73 1.31 22.96
CA ASP A 538 17.22 2.63 23.35
C ASP A 538 17.67 2.90 24.78
N LYS A 539 18.75 3.65 24.93
CA LYS A 539 19.43 3.82 26.22
C LYS A 539 19.73 5.30 26.49
N GLN A 540 19.30 5.76 27.65
CA GLN A 540 19.80 7.00 28.21
C GLN A 540 21.21 6.74 28.74
N LEU A 541 22.24 7.37 28.14
CA LEU A 541 23.64 7.20 28.50
C LEU A 541 23.99 8.02 29.75
N ASN A 542 23.47 9.26 29.78
CA ASN A 542 23.54 10.19 30.90
C ASN A 542 22.35 11.16 30.84
N GLU A 543 22.28 12.17 31.70
CA GLU A 543 21.16 13.13 31.74
C GLU A 543 20.97 13.87 30.43
N ASP A 544 22.05 14.12 29.68
CA ASP A 544 22.03 14.90 28.44
C ASP A 544 21.94 14.07 27.17
N VAL A 545 22.41 12.81 27.18
CA VAL A 545 22.61 12.02 25.94
C VAL A 545 21.79 10.74 25.92
N ARG A 546 20.91 10.62 24.92
CA ARG A 546 20.17 9.40 24.59
C ARG A 546 20.72 8.78 23.33
N LEU A 547 20.99 7.48 23.38
CA LEU A 547 21.44 6.66 22.26
C LEU A 547 20.32 5.74 21.81
N LEU A 548 20.02 5.79 20.51
CA LEU A 548 19.16 4.84 19.84
C LEU A 548 19.98 4.14 18.75
N ALA A 549 20.00 2.81 18.77
CA ALA A 549 20.69 2.05 17.73
C ALA A 549 19.82 0.88 17.24
N ASN A 550 19.92 0.59 15.95
CA ASN A 550 19.25 -0.53 15.34
C ASN A 550 20.28 -1.28 14.48
N ILE A 551 20.38 -2.60 14.63
CA ILE A 551 21.27 -3.46 13.84
C ILE A 551 20.43 -4.65 13.37
N GLY A 552 20.47 -4.97 12.10
CA GLY A 552 19.65 -6.04 11.56
C GLY A 552 20.12 -6.58 10.22
N GLY A 553 19.44 -7.64 9.79
CA GLY A 553 19.61 -8.22 8.47
C GLY A 553 18.29 -8.72 7.96
N SER A 554 18.15 -8.81 6.63
CA SER A 554 16.97 -9.33 5.99
C SER A 554 17.29 -10.21 4.78
N TYR A 555 16.40 -11.15 4.52
CA TYR A 555 16.39 -12.00 3.34
C TYR A 555 15.06 -11.84 2.63
N PHE A 556 15.10 -11.58 1.33
CA PHE A 556 13.92 -11.42 0.50
C PHE A 556 14.06 -12.28 -0.78
N ASP A 557 13.11 -13.18 -0.98
CA ASP A 557 13.04 -14.09 -2.13
C ASP A 557 11.73 -13.82 -2.87
N GLU A 558 11.81 -13.52 -4.17
CA GLU A 558 10.65 -13.25 -5.04
C GLU A 558 10.68 -14.14 -6.26
N LYS A 559 9.57 -14.80 -6.53
CA LYS A 559 9.35 -15.65 -7.70
C LYS A 559 8.11 -15.22 -8.43
N TYR A 560 8.25 -15.00 -9.72
CA TYR A 560 7.15 -14.78 -10.65
C TYR A 560 7.18 -15.87 -11.71
N LYS A 561 6.02 -16.50 -11.91
CA LYS A 561 5.80 -17.45 -12.99
C LYS A 561 4.58 -17.01 -13.75
N SER A 562 4.67 -17.01 -15.08
CA SER A 562 3.56 -16.72 -15.97
C SER A 562 3.48 -17.81 -17.04
N HIS A 563 2.28 -18.24 -17.30
CA HIS A 563 1.94 -19.14 -18.39
C HIS A 563 0.88 -18.48 -19.26
N VAL A 564 1.23 -18.08 -20.45
CA VAL A 564 0.33 -17.46 -21.43
C VAL A 564 0.08 -18.46 -22.54
N PHE A 565 -1.20 -18.71 -22.83
CA PHE A 565 -1.65 -19.40 -24.01
C PHE A 565 -2.54 -18.48 -24.83
N GLU A 566 -2.20 -18.27 -26.08
CA GLU A 566 -2.93 -17.35 -26.96
C GLU A 566 -3.01 -17.94 -28.37
N GLY A 567 -4.15 -17.69 -29.06
CA GLY A 567 -4.26 -18.06 -30.47
C GLY A 567 -5.58 -17.68 -31.11
N ASN A 568 -5.58 -17.75 -32.43
CA ASN A 568 -6.75 -17.54 -33.23
C ASN A 568 -7.60 -18.82 -33.33
N LEU A 569 -8.92 -18.64 -33.20
CA LEU A 569 -9.86 -19.72 -33.47
C LEU A 569 -9.87 -20.03 -34.97
N THR A 570 -10.01 -21.30 -35.34
CA THR A 570 -9.83 -21.71 -36.73
C THR A 570 -11.09 -22.25 -37.42
N ARG A 571 -11.96 -22.95 -36.70
CA ARG A 571 -13.09 -23.66 -37.30
C ARG A 571 -14.46 -23.17 -36.85
N VAL A 572 -14.68 -23.16 -35.52
CA VAL A 572 -15.98 -22.85 -34.94
C VAL A 572 -15.96 -21.44 -34.35
N PRO A 573 -16.76 -20.51 -34.89
CA PRO A 573 -16.83 -19.15 -34.34
C PRO A 573 -17.23 -19.15 -32.87
N ASN A 574 -16.50 -18.34 -32.08
CA ASN A 574 -16.78 -18.12 -30.64
C ASN A 574 -16.70 -19.38 -29.75
N PHE A 575 -16.10 -20.47 -30.24
CA PHE A 575 -15.81 -21.64 -29.41
C PHE A 575 -14.40 -21.52 -28.84
N PHE A 576 -14.30 -20.90 -27.68
CA PHE A 576 -13.05 -20.61 -26.98
C PHE A 576 -12.50 -21.85 -26.27
N HIS A 577 -11.77 -22.66 -27.02
CA HIS A 577 -11.18 -23.92 -26.55
C HIS A 577 -9.89 -24.24 -27.32
N PRO A 578 -8.83 -24.80 -26.71
CA PRO A 578 -7.58 -25.12 -27.41
C PRO A 578 -7.76 -26.02 -28.64
N SER A 579 -8.72 -26.96 -28.63
CA SER A 579 -9.00 -27.84 -29.78
C SER A 579 -9.55 -27.11 -31.01
N ASN A 580 -9.97 -25.83 -30.86
CA ASN A 580 -10.43 -24.98 -31.97
C ASN A 580 -9.31 -24.07 -32.50
N MET A 581 -8.06 -24.38 -32.18
CA MET A 581 -6.86 -23.70 -32.65
C MET A 581 -5.95 -24.69 -33.36
N THR A 582 -5.07 -24.18 -34.22
CA THR A 582 -3.97 -24.98 -34.79
C THR A 582 -2.64 -24.55 -34.20
N PRO A 583 -1.61 -25.40 -34.15
CA PRO A 583 -0.30 -25.00 -33.65
C PRO A 583 0.32 -23.79 -34.36
N SER A 584 -0.01 -23.59 -35.66
CA SER A 584 0.43 -22.42 -36.42
C SER A 584 -0.26 -21.10 -36.04
N GLU A 585 -1.43 -21.19 -35.39
CA GLU A 585 -2.26 -20.03 -35.01
C GLU A 585 -2.29 -19.82 -33.48
N SER A 586 -1.50 -20.59 -32.74
CA SER A 586 -1.40 -20.49 -31.28
C SER A 586 0.03 -20.38 -30.82
N SER A 587 0.23 -19.70 -29.71
CA SER A 587 1.51 -19.56 -29.03
C SER A 587 1.37 -19.88 -27.53
N THR A 588 2.44 -20.41 -26.98
CA THR A 588 2.57 -20.63 -25.54
C THR A 588 3.84 -19.98 -25.07
N VAL A 589 3.72 -19.09 -24.10
CA VAL A 589 4.86 -18.39 -23.51
C VAL A 589 4.96 -18.70 -22.02
N TYR A 590 6.13 -19.16 -21.61
CA TYR A 590 6.49 -19.34 -20.22
C TYR A 590 7.47 -18.28 -19.77
N SER A 591 7.15 -17.61 -18.66
CA SER A 591 8.08 -16.69 -17.99
C SER A 591 8.34 -17.18 -16.57
N ASN A 592 9.59 -17.22 -16.18
CA ASN A 592 10.00 -17.61 -14.82
C ASN A 592 11.10 -16.66 -14.35
N LEU A 593 10.76 -15.78 -13.43
CA LEU A 593 11.69 -14.82 -12.84
C LEU A 593 11.90 -15.14 -11.37
N HIS A 594 13.14 -15.17 -10.94
CA HIS A 594 13.51 -15.41 -9.55
C HIS A 594 14.59 -14.42 -9.13
N THR A 595 14.31 -13.65 -8.09
CA THR A 595 15.24 -12.68 -7.53
C THR A 595 15.40 -12.89 -6.04
N GLN A 596 16.63 -12.70 -5.55
CA GLN A 596 16.96 -12.74 -4.14
C GLN A 596 17.75 -11.52 -3.74
N THR A 597 17.46 -11.01 -2.55
CA THR A 597 18.22 -9.91 -1.93
C THR A 597 18.55 -10.28 -0.50
N GLN A 598 19.82 -10.19 -0.14
CA GLN A 598 20.31 -10.35 1.22
C GLN A 598 20.86 -9.01 1.70
N SER A 599 20.52 -8.62 2.92
CA SER A 599 20.81 -7.27 3.40
C SER A 599 21.30 -7.28 4.82
N PHE A 600 22.28 -6.39 5.11
CA PHE A 600 22.71 -6.05 6.46
C PHE A 600 22.64 -4.53 6.63
N TYR A 601 22.11 -4.07 7.75
CA TYR A 601 21.92 -2.65 7.99
C TYR A 601 22.09 -2.27 9.46
N GLY A 602 22.47 -1.02 9.67
CA GLY A 602 22.57 -0.41 10.97
C GLY A 602 22.18 1.06 10.94
N LYS A 603 21.57 1.53 12.00
CA LYS A 603 21.27 2.94 12.25
C LYS A 603 21.70 3.28 13.66
N VAL A 604 22.35 4.42 13.84
CA VAL A 604 22.63 5.04 15.12
C VAL A 604 22.04 6.43 15.13
N GLU A 605 21.36 6.79 16.22
CA GLU A 605 20.79 8.11 16.45
C GLU A 605 21.19 8.58 17.84
N VAL A 606 21.69 9.80 17.94
CA VAL A 606 22.10 10.44 19.20
C VAL A 606 21.23 11.68 19.40
N GLY A 607 20.56 11.73 20.55
CA GLY A 607 19.82 12.91 21.02
C GLY A 607 20.59 13.59 22.15
N TYR A 608 20.81 14.90 22.02
CA TYR A 608 21.45 15.72 23.04
C TYR A 608 20.43 16.71 23.64
N ARG A 609 20.19 16.63 24.92
CA ARG A 609 19.28 17.50 25.72
C ARG A 609 17.90 17.68 25.10
N ASN A 610 17.41 16.68 24.35
CA ASN A 610 16.13 16.69 23.64
C ASN A 610 15.92 17.86 22.67
N PHE A 611 16.96 18.60 22.27
CA PHE A 611 16.86 19.68 21.28
C PHE A 611 17.72 19.47 20.04
N LEU A 612 18.82 18.68 20.13
CA LEU A 612 19.68 18.36 19.00
C LEU A 612 19.70 16.86 18.76
N PHE A 613 19.45 16.45 17.53
CA PHE A 613 19.45 15.04 17.12
C PHE A 613 20.31 14.88 15.87
N ALA A 614 21.08 13.81 15.84
CA ALA A 614 21.86 13.41 14.67
C ALA A 614 21.71 11.91 14.46
N ASP A 615 21.60 11.48 13.22
CA ASP A 615 21.56 10.07 12.86
C ASP A 615 22.48 9.73 11.70
N ALA A 616 22.95 8.48 11.71
CA ALA A 616 23.68 7.87 10.61
C ALA A 616 23.13 6.46 10.36
N THR A 617 22.95 6.13 9.07
CA THR A 617 22.48 4.82 8.63
C THR A 617 23.44 4.28 7.58
N GLY A 618 23.74 2.98 7.69
CA GLY A 618 24.45 2.23 6.66
C GLY A 618 23.70 0.96 6.33
N ARG A 619 23.57 0.63 5.05
CA ARG A 619 22.98 -0.60 4.56
C ARG A 619 23.78 -1.16 3.40
N ILE A 620 23.94 -2.46 3.35
CA ILE A 620 24.52 -3.19 2.24
C ILE A 620 23.54 -4.25 1.76
N ASP A 621 23.27 -4.26 0.46
CA ASP A 621 22.39 -5.23 -0.20
C ASP A 621 23.20 -6.04 -1.22
N TYR A 622 23.11 -7.36 -1.15
CA TYR A 622 23.61 -8.30 -2.14
C TYR A 622 22.45 -8.73 -3.04
N PHE A 623 22.62 -8.57 -4.37
CA PHE A 623 21.56 -8.83 -5.34
C PHE A 623 21.89 -9.99 -6.25
N SER A 624 20.97 -10.93 -6.40
CA SER A 624 21.10 -11.99 -7.41
C SER A 624 21.11 -11.46 -8.85
N THR A 625 20.54 -10.27 -9.09
CA THR A 625 20.50 -9.62 -10.41
C THR A 625 21.83 -9.02 -10.84
N LEU A 626 22.76 -8.85 -9.92
CA LEU A 626 24.13 -8.37 -10.17
C LEU A 626 25.16 -9.51 -10.26
N LEU A 627 24.74 -10.77 -10.12
CA LEU A 627 25.65 -11.90 -10.25
C LEU A 627 26.27 -11.93 -11.65
N GLY A 628 27.59 -12.03 -11.70
CA GLY A 628 28.39 -11.99 -12.93
C GLY A 628 28.94 -10.61 -13.28
N THR A 629 28.52 -9.54 -12.58
CA THR A 629 29.16 -8.22 -12.67
C THR A 629 30.38 -8.12 -11.74
N SER A 630 31.16 -7.06 -11.88
CA SER A 630 32.33 -6.80 -11.04
C SER A 630 31.99 -6.57 -9.56
N LYS A 631 30.70 -6.28 -9.24
CA LYS A 631 30.23 -5.91 -7.91
C LYS A 631 28.79 -6.32 -7.69
N ASP A 632 28.56 -7.36 -6.91
CA ASP A 632 27.25 -7.95 -6.65
C ASP A 632 26.49 -7.32 -5.46
N TYR A 633 27.02 -6.24 -4.89
CA TYR A 633 26.44 -5.51 -3.77
C TYR A 633 26.36 -4.01 -3.98
N VAL A 634 25.47 -3.37 -3.24
CA VAL A 634 25.31 -1.90 -3.18
C VAL A 634 25.33 -1.44 -1.73
N PHE A 635 26.10 -0.38 -1.46
CA PHE A 635 26.15 0.26 -0.14
C PHE A 635 25.37 1.58 -0.15
N TYR A 636 24.53 1.78 0.86
CA TYR A 636 23.64 2.92 1.03
C TYR A 636 23.94 3.68 2.33
N PRO A 637 24.74 4.73 2.30
CA PRO A 637 24.91 5.62 3.46
C PRO A 637 23.80 6.66 3.54
N SER A 638 23.40 7.02 4.77
CA SER A 638 22.56 8.18 5.04
C SER A 638 22.99 8.85 6.33
N VAL A 639 22.96 10.18 6.36
CA VAL A 639 23.23 11.00 7.54
C VAL A 639 22.17 12.09 7.65
N GLY A 640 21.80 12.44 8.87
CA GLY A 640 20.85 13.49 9.12
C GLY A 640 21.10 14.20 10.46
N ALA A 641 20.64 15.44 10.54
CA ALA A 641 20.63 16.22 11.77
C ALA A 641 19.35 17.06 11.88
N SER A 642 18.89 17.28 13.09
CA SER A 642 17.79 18.23 13.37
C SER A 642 18.00 18.96 14.68
N ILE A 643 17.53 20.21 14.73
CA ILE A 643 17.62 21.07 15.90
C ILE A 643 16.26 21.70 16.19
N LEU A 644 15.86 21.69 17.45
CA LEU A 644 14.65 22.37 17.94
C LEU A 644 15.02 23.77 18.41
N LEU A 645 14.87 24.76 17.56
CA LEU A 645 15.15 26.16 17.88
C LEU A 645 14.23 26.71 18.99
N SER A 646 13.01 26.19 19.09
CA SER A 646 12.07 26.50 20.16
C SER A 646 12.52 26.10 21.57
N GLU A 647 13.50 25.17 21.68
CA GLU A 647 14.07 24.76 22.97
C GLU A 647 15.41 25.45 23.26
N VAL A 648 16.05 26.05 22.24
CA VAL A 648 17.34 26.74 22.36
C VAL A 648 17.14 28.26 22.54
N LEU A 649 16.17 28.83 21.81
CA LEU A 649 15.89 30.26 21.83
C LEU A 649 14.82 30.59 22.88
N PRO A 650 14.91 31.71 23.58
CA PRO A 650 13.91 32.14 24.57
C PRO A 650 12.63 32.68 23.90
N LEU A 651 11.92 31.80 23.17
CA LEU A 651 10.71 32.14 22.44
C LEU A 651 9.45 31.98 23.32
N PRO A 652 8.44 32.86 23.17
CA PRO A 652 7.19 32.69 23.89
C PRO A 652 6.43 31.45 23.40
N LYS A 653 6.37 30.37 24.21
CA LYS A 653 5.77 29.09 23.87
C LYS A 653 4.29 29.18 23.46
N LYS A 654 3.56 30.21 23.89
CA LYS A 654 2.18 30.47 23.41
C LYS A 654 2.12 30.88 21.93
N ILE A 655 3.19 31.52 21.41
CA ILE A 655 3.25 31.98 20.02
C ILE A 655 3.98 30.93 19.20
N VAL A 656 5.18 30.49 19.62
CA VAL A 656 6.00 29.50 18.92
C VAL A 656 6.03 28.21 19.74
N SER A 657 5.14 27.29 19.41
CA SER A 657 5.02 26.00 20.12
C SER A 657 6.13 25.02 19.73
N LEU A 658 6.56 25.06 18.46
CA LEU A 658 7.66 24.27 17.91
C LEU A 658 8.29 25.04 16.76
N TRP A 659 9.63 25.11 16.74
CA TRP A 659 10.41 25.52 15.59
C TRP A 659 11.58 24.57 15.43
N LYS A 660 11.51 23.72 14.38
CA LYS A 660 12.51 22.71 14.09
C LYS A 660 13.11 22.96 12.73
N LEU A 661 14.43 22.85 12.65
CA LEU A 661 15.16 22.74 11.39
C LEU A 661 15.74 21.33 11.26
N ARG A 662 15.78 20.82 10.05
CA ARG A 662 16.31 19.48 9.74
C ARG A 662 17.05 19.47 8.41
N GLY A 663 18.07 18.63 8.31
CA GLY A 663 18.79 18.40 7.07
C GLY A 663 19.27 16.96 6.99
N SER A 664 19.25 16.39 5.78
CA SER A 664 19.70 15.03 5.57
C SER A 664 20.30 14.82 4.19
N TYR A 665 21.21 13.85 4.10
CA TYR A 665 21.80 13.36 2.85
C TYR A 665 21.75 11.84 2.83
N ALA A 666 21.38 11.26 1.69
CA ALA A 666 21.35 9.82 1.50
C ALA A 666 21.74 9.40 0.09
N GLN A 667 22.25 8.17 -0.02
CA GLN A 667 22.40 7.49 -1.30
C GLN A 667 21.57 6.21 -1.28
N VAL A 668 20.90 5.93 -2.40
CA VAL A 668 20.14 4.69 -2.64
C VAL A 668 20.40 4.26 -4.07
N GLY A 669 20.27 2.96 -4.37
CA GLY A 669 20.53 2.47 -5.72
C GLY A 669 19.53 1.42 -6.14
N ASN A 670 19.25 1.34 -7.45
CA ASN A 670 18.40 0.33 -8.05
C ASN A 670 19.27 -0.65 -8.86
N PRO A 671 19.17 -1.97 -8.59
CA PRO A 671 19.84 -2.96 -9.41
C PRO A 671 19.15 -3.07 -10.78
N PRO A 672 19.86 -3.59 -11.82
CA PRO A 672 19.25 -3.89 -13.11
C PRO A 672 18.18 -4.99 -12.99
N SER A 673 17.34 -5.10 -14.01
CA SER A 673 16.37 -6.20 -14.11
C SER A 673 17.07 -7.57 -14.09
N PRO A 674 16.40 -8.65 -13.66
CA PRO A 674 17.01 -9.97 -13.61
C PRO A 674 17.42 -10.46 -15.00
N TYR A 675 18.50 -11.24 -15.04
CA TYR A 675 19.07 -11.95 -16.20
C TYR A 675 19.75 -11.08 -17.26
N LEU A 676 19.81 -9.76 -17.13
CA LEU A 676 20.49 -8.89 -18.11
C LEU A 676 22.00 -9.14 -18.18
N THR A 677 22.61 -9.64 -17.11
CA THR A 677 24.05 -9.87 -17.01
C THR A 677 24.51 -11.20 -17.64
N ARG A 678 23.59 -12.03 -18.08
CA ARG A 678 23.86 -13.35 -18.65
C ARG A 678 22.99 -13.59 -19.88
N GLU A 679 23.50 -14.41 -20.77
CA GLU A 679 22.71 -14.93 -21.87
C GLU A 679 21.58 -15.83 -21.30
N ALA A 680 20.35 -15.55 -21.66
CA ALA A 680 19.18 -16.36 -21.35
C ALA A 680 18.63 -16.91 -22.67
N ILE A 681 18.21 -18.15 -22.65
CA ILE A 681 17.56 -18.80 -23.80
C ILE A 681 16.07 -18.91 -23.47
N ALA A 682 15.24 -18.18 -24.19
CA ALA A 682 13.79 -18.32 -24.14
C ALA A 682 13.36 -19.52 -25.01
N LEU A 683 12.30 -20.19 -24.61
CA LEU A 683 11.65 -21.22 -25.41
C LEU A 683 10.31 -20.70 -25.92
N SER A 684 10.11 -20.70 -27.23
CA SER A 684 8.84 -20.39 -27.86
C SER A 684 8.38 -21.56 -28.72
N ASN A 685 7.19 -22.10 -28.46
CA ASN A 685 6.63 -23.25 -29.15
C ASN A 685 7.58 -24.46 -29.22
N GLY A 686 8.36 -24.69 -28.15
CA GLY A 686 9.33 -25.77 -28.06
C GLY A 686 10.67 -25.50 -28.76
N ASN A 687 10.83 -24.40 -29.43
CA ASN A 687 12.08 -23.99 -30.07
C ASN A 687 12.85 -23.00 -29.19
N PRO A 688 14.18 -23.17 -29.03
CA PRO A 688 15.00 -22.16 -28.38
C PRO A 688 15.04 -20.89 -29.23
N VAL A 689 14.73 -19.76 -28.59
CA VAL A 689 14.87 -18.43 -29.17
C VAL A 689 15.92 -17.73 -28.33
N SER A 690 16.98 -17.23 -28.97
CA SER A 690 17.96 -16.40 -28.26
C SER A 690 17.25 -15.13 -27.77
N GLU A 691 17.57 -14.71 -26.56
CA GLU A 691 17.12 -13.39 -26.09
C GLU A 691 17.70 -12.31 -26.97
N ALA A 692 16.89 -11.27 -27.19
CA ALA A 692 17.21 -10.21 -28.12
C ALA A 692 18.31 -9.26 -27.63
N HIS A 693 19.03 -9.57 -26.51
CA HIS A 693 20.04 -8.66 -25.96
C HIS A 693 21.39 -9.34 -25.69
N THR A 694 22.46 -8.55 -25.76
CA THR A 694 23.80 -9.01 -25.38
C THR A 694 23.90 -9.15 -23.86
N PRO A 695 24.62 -10.17 -23.32
CA PRO A 695 24.97 -10.22 -21.91
C PRO A 695 25.72 -8.96 -21.48
N ALA A 696 25.27 -8.31 -20.42
CA ALA A 696 25.80 -7.03 -19.95
C ALA A 696 26.43 -7.18 -18.55
N ASP A 697 27.59 -7.83 -18.47
CA ASP A 697 28.32 -8.10 -17.22
C ASP A 697 29.02 -6.85 -16.63
N HIS A 698 29.09 -5.77 -17.40
CA HIS A 698 29.64 -4.46 -17.01
C HIS A 698 28.62 -3.54 -16.31
N LEU A 699 27.34 -3.94 -16.23
CA LEU A 699 26.30 -3.10 -15.67
C LEU A 699 26.52 -2.78 -14.19
N LYS A 700 26.20 -1.54 -13.86
CA LYS A 700 26.22 -0.99 -12.50
C LYS A 700 24.79 -0.66 -12.08
N PRO A 701 24.49 -0.69 -10.77
CA PRO A 701 23.24 -0.15 -10.27
C PRO A 701 23.09 1.33 -10.59
N GLU A 702 21.85 1.75 -10.87
CA GLU A 702 21.51 3.17 -10.88
C GLU A 702 21.66 3.72 -9.45
N MET A 703 22.30 4.87 -9.29
CA MET A 703 22.62 5.46 -7.99
C MET A 703 21.97 6.83 -7.82
N THR A 704 21.06 6.96 -6.87
CA THR A 704 20.40 8.22 -6.49
C THR A 704 21.10 8.84 -5.28
N LYS A 705 21.57 10.06 -5.41
CA LYS A 705 22.09 10.92 -4.32
C LYS A 705 21.07 12.01 -4.05
N ALA A 706 20.58 12.09 -2.82
CA ALA A 706 19.54 13.04 -2.44
C ALA A 706 19.98 13.86 -1.22
N PHE A 707 19.66 15.15 -1.27
CA PHE A 707 19.85 16.12 -0.19
C PHE A 707 18.51 16.78 0.12
N GLU A 708 18.22 16.98 1.42
CA GLU A 708 17.01 17.62 1.91
C GLU A 708 17.32 18.65 2.99
N LEU A 709 16.60 19.78 2.94
CA LEU A 709 16.50 20.73 4.03
C LEU A 709 15.03 20.93 4.35
N GLY A 710 14.68 20.98 5.63
CA GLY A 710 13.30 21.17 6.05
C GLY A 710 13.18 22.01 7.30
N MET A 711 11.99 22.61 7.42
CA MET A 711 11.56 23.38 8.57
C MET A 711 10.15 22.96 8.97
N ASP A 712 9.94 22.72 10.27
CA ASP A 712 8.62 22.49 10.84
C ASP A 712 8.36 23.59 11.87
N LEU A 713 7.28 24.36 11.71
CA LEU A 713 6.89 25.49 12.55
C LEU A 713 5.47 25.30 13.04
N ARG A 714 5.29 25.30 14.37
CA ARG A 714 3.96 25.25 15.00
C ARG A 714 3.74 26.50 15.81
N LEU A 715 2.65 27.18 15.52
CA LEU A 715 2.32 28.50 16.11
C LEU A 715 0.99 28.46 16.84
N PHE A 716 0.83 29.39 17.79
CA PHE A 716 -0.42 29.66 18.51
C PHE A 716 -0.98 28.41 19.18
N GLU A 717 -0.16 27.75 20.02
CA GLU A 717 -0.53 26.51 20.71
C GLU A 717 -0.95 25.38 19.74
N ASN A 718 -0.19 25.22 18.65
CA ASN A 718 -0.40 24.25 17.57
C ASN A 718 -1.65 24.50 16.70
N LYS A 719 -2.27 25.67 16.74
CA LYS A 719 -3.38 26.01 15.84
C LYS A 719 -2.93 26.13 14.39
N LEU A 720 -1.76 26.72 14.15
CA LEU A 720 -1.17 26.84 12.82
C LEU A 720 0.11 25.99 12.74
N ASN A 721 0.12 25.01 11.86
CA ASN A 721 1.26 24.12 11.61
C ASN A 721 1.73 24.34 10.17
N ILE A 722 3.00 24.65 9.97
CA ILE A 722 3.63 24.86 8.67
C ILE A 722 4.82 23.93 8.56
N ALA A 723 4.91 23.17 7.47
CA ALA A 723 6.10 22.42 7.13
C ALA A 723 6.56 22.79 5.72
N ALA A 724 7.86 23.02 5.57
CA ALA A 724 8.50 23.34 4.30
C ALA A 724 9.70 22.40 4.10
N THR A 725 9.87 21.87 2.91
CA THR A 725 11.01 21.02 2.56
C THR A 725 11.52 21.38 1.17
N TYR A 726 12.79 21.66 1.06
CA TYR A 726 13.54 21.71 -0.20
C TYR A 726 14.26 20.39 -0.40
N TYR A 727 14.21 19.83 -1.61
CA TYR A 727 14.95 18.63 -1.95
C TYR A 727 15.65 18.77 -3.29
N ASN A 728 16.77 18.04 -3.44
CA ASN A 728 17.47 17.85 -4.70
C ASN A 728 17.97 16.40 -4.77
N SER A 729 17.61 15.70 -5.82
CA SER A 729 17.89 14.28 -6.04
C SER A 729 18.47 14.06 -7.43
N ASN A 730 19.63 13.43 -7.49
CA ASN A 730 20.33 13.14 -8.74
C ASN A 730 20.52 11.63 -8.89
N THR A 731 19.99 11.03 -9.94
CA THR A 731 20.16 9.62 -10.26
C THR A 731 21.14 9.47 -11.41
N TYR A 732 22.24 8.79 -11.15
CA TYR A 732 23.35 8.53 -12.08
C TYR A 732 23.30 7.09 -12.56
N ASN A 733 24.07 6.78 -13.61
CA ASN A 733 24.18 5.44 -14.19
C ASN A 733 22.82 4.90 -14.64
N GLN A 734 21.99 5.74 -15.28
CA GLN A 734 20.72 5.31 -15.85
C GLN A 734 20.92 4.13 -16.77
N LEU A 735 20.07 3.12 -16.68
CA LEU A 735 20.10 1.99 -17.57
C LEU A 735 19.46 2.37 -18.91
N PHE A 736 20.20 2.30 -19.99
CA PHE A 736 19.72 2.55 -21.35
C PHE A 736 19.70 1.28 -22.16
N ARG A 737 18.65 1.10 -22.95
CA ARG A 737 18.51 0.07 -23.97
C ARG A 737 18.65 0.73 -25.34
N TYR A 738 19.56 0.25 -26.16
CA TYR A 738 19.72 0.74 -27.54
C TYR A 738 19.75 -0.40 -28.55
N LYS A 739 19.27 -0.12 -29.75
CA LYS A 739 19.23 -1.10 -30.84
C LYS A 739 20.63 -1.33 -31.40
N LEU A 740 20.91 -2.60 -31.68
CA LEU A 740 22.13 -3.02 -32.36
C LEU A 740 21.85 -3.26 -33.85
N PRO A 741 22.86 -3.18 -34.71
CA PRO A 741 22.75 -3.60 -36.10
C PRO A 741 22.38 -5.09 -36.20
N PRO A 742 21.51 -5.50 -37.14
CA PRO A 742 21.15 -6.92 -37.32
C PRO A 742 22.34 -7.86 -37.49
N SER A 743 23.48 -7.37 -38.03
CA SER A 743 24.70 -8.12 -38.20
C SER A 743 25.38 -8.55 -36.89
N SER A 744 24.98 -7.96 -35.75
CA SER A 744 25.52 -8.35 -34.44
C SER A 744 24.96 -9.68 -33.91
N GLY A 745 23.83 -10.16 -34.47
CA GLY A 745 23.10 -11.32 -33.97
C GLY A 745 22.22 -11.02 -32.77
N TYR A 746 22.19 -9.78 -32.28
CA TYR A 746 21.37 -9.30 -31.15
C TYR A 746 20.55 -8.09 -31.58
N GLU A 747 19.38 -7.91 -30.97
CA GLU A 747 18.52 -6.77 -31.24
C GLU A 747 18.88 -5.54 -30.37
N TYR A 748 19.24 -5.77 -29.12
CA TYR A 748 19.51 -4.73 -28.13
C TYR A 748 20.81 -4.96 -27.36
N ALA A 749 21.35 -3.86 -26.84
CA ALA A 749 22.34 -3.87 -25.77
C ALA A 749 21.91 -2.91 -24.65
N PHE A 750 22.46 -3.13 -23.47
CA PHE A 750 22.25 -2.31 -22.29
C PHE A 750 23.54 -1.64 -21.85
N GLU A 751 23.44 -0.37 -21.48
CA GLU A 751 24.56 0.45 -21.02
C GLU A 751 24.14 1.38 -19.90
N ASN A 752 25.06 1.68 -18.98
CA ASN A 752 24.82 2.71 -17.98
C ASN A 752 25.25 4.07 -18.51
N ALA A 753 24.30 4.97 -18.72
CA ALA A 753 24.58 6.32 -19.22
C ALA A 753 23.60 7.34 -18.62
N GLY A 754 23.97 8.61 -18.66
CA GLY A 754 23.08 9.71 -18.34
C GLY A 754 22.83 9.95 -16.84
N LYS A 755 22.05 11.00 -16.59
CA LYS A 755 21.70 11.52 -15.27
C LYS A 755 20.28 12.09 -15.30
N VAL A 756 19.48 11.78 -14.29
CA VAL A 756 18.18 12.41 -14.04
C VAL A 756 18.29 13.28 -12.79
N ASN A 757 17.87 14.54 -12.88
CA ASN A 757 17.80 15.46 -11.75
C ASN A 757 16.36 15.82 -11.43
N ASN A 758 15.97 15.66 -10.17
CA ASN A 758 14.68 16.07 -9.62
C ASN A 758 14.94 17.01 -8.44
N TRP A 759 14.35 18.19 -8.46
CA TRP A 759 14.42 19.13 -7.36
C TRP A 759 13.07 19.82 -7.16
N GLY A 760 12.80 20.30 -5.97
CA GLY A 760 11.56 20.99 -5.71
C GLY A 760 11.40 21.46 -4.27
N ILE A 761 10.24 22.10 -4.03
CA ILE A 761 9.81 22.59 -2.73
C ILE A 761 8.46 21.96 -2.39
N GLU A 762 8.36 21.42 -1.20
CA GLU A 762 7.11 20.91 -0.63
C GLU A 762 6.69 21.82 0.51
N LEU A 763 5.45 22.31 0.47
CA LEU A 763 4.86 23.15 1.51
C LEU A 763 3.56 22.50 1.98
N SER A 764 3.37 22.47 3.30
CA SER A 764 2.08 22.12 3.90
C SER A 764 1.77 23.11 5.01
N ALA A 765 0.52 23.56 5.06
CA ALA A 765 0.01 24.40 6.13
C ALA A 765 -1.33 23.84 6.61
N SER A 766 -1.48 23.70 7.92
CA SER A 766 -2.71 23.23 8.56
C SER A 766 -3.11 24.22 9.65
N TYR A 767 -4.34 24.71 9.57
CA TYR A 767 -4.91 25.58 10.58
C TYR A 767 -6.11 24.91 11.22
N ASN A 768 -6.05 24.77 12.57
CA ASN A 768 -7.07 24.09 13.37
C ASN A 768 -7.67 25.09 14.35
N GLN A 769 -8.99 25.24 14.34
CA GLN A 769 -9.69 26.13 15.29
C GLN A 769 -11.01 25.50 15.70
N LYS A 770 -11.30 25.59 16.99
CA LYS A 770 -12.62 25.28 17.53
C LYS A 770 -13.46 26.58 17.58
N ILE A 771 -14.60 26.57 16.90
CA ILE A 771 -15.53 27.71 16.82
C ILE A 771 -16.86 27.23 17.42
N GLY A 772 -17.07 27.50 18.71
CA GLY A 772 -18.20 26.94 19.44
C GLY A 772 -18.19 25.43 19.45
N PRO A 773 -19.25 24.73 19.02
CA PRO A 773 -19.28 23.27 18.93
C PRO A 773 -18.60 22.70 17.70
N VAL A 774 -18.10 23.53 16.78
CA VAL A 774 -17.54 23.13 15.50
C VAL A 774 -16.02 23.09 15.56
N ASP A 775 -15.42 21.95 15.24
CA ASP A 775 -13.98 21.83 14.99
C ASP A 775 -13.72 22.06 13.50
N TRP A 776 -13.02 23.17 13.19
CA TRP A 776 -12.68 23.56 11.82
C TRP A 776 -11.20 23.36 11.55
N THR A 777 -10.90 22.67 10.44
CA THR A 777 -9.53 22.43 9.97
C THR A 777 -9.42 22.81 8.49
N ALA A 778 -8.44 23.66 8.17
CA ALA A 778 -8.05 23.96 6.80
C ALA A 778 -6.65 23.44 6.53
N ASN A 779 -6.48 22.72 5.43
CA ASN A 779 -5.19 22.20 4.99
C ASN A 779 -4.86 22.75 3.60
N LEU A 780 -3.64 23.25 3.44
CA LEU A 780 -3.07 23.68 2.17
C LEU A 780 -1.81 22.86 1.90
N ILE A 781 -1.72 22.29 0.71
CA ILE A 781 -0.57 21.52 0.26
C ILE A 781 -0.14 22.05 -1.10
N TYR A 782 1.17 22.26 -1.27
CA TYR A 782 1.80 22.69 -2.51
C TYR A 782 3.10 21.91 -2.74
N SER A 783 3.33 21.47 -3.96
CA SER A 783 4.59 20.82 -4.36
C SER A 783 4.89 21.05 -5.83
#